data_16776647cc2decaa8b9c829db35cb033
#
_entry.id   16776647cc2decaa8b9c829db35cb033
#
_cell.length_a   1.000
_cell.length_b   1.000
_cell.length_c   1.000
_cell.angle_alpha   90.00
_cell.angle_beta   90.00
_cell.angle_gamma   90.00
#
_symmetry.space_group_name_H-M   'P 1'
#
loop_
_entity.id
_entity.type
_entity.pdbx_description
1 polymer ?
#
loop_
_entity_poly.entity_id
_entity_poly.type
_entity_poly.pdbx_seq_one_letter_code
_entity_poly.pdbx_strand_id
1 'polypeptide(L)'
;MISTDKIKNKIVCILVLCATIYMPVFGQAVPFKLWGKIMTKAGKPLVDVNIIIYFTNDLNNIAAYCISDENGAYSIESAYKGDSIKVVATGLNIGNYTAYIPSKTREFNIIVEEKTFILKEIVVKSTRLYAQEDTINYNVSSFLSKNELSLGDVLKKMPGITVGESGEISVKGKPVKHLYIEGMDMMKDRYGIVTNNIDPNAIATVQVFQNHQDIKALKGLTEEDKASINLKLRKGVKGVFNVIATLSGGAERKMLWSNNLMATLFKKNSQFFAIYKGNNTGEDLRSELQSFDFRDTGSPMLTQISFPIPPEISKEKYYFNRSHSFNYNNVYRVGRDAELALNAAYYTDCENRNSQTTVQHLLPDNTTIAFNEISDGKRKEHMVYLDFSIESNKKMNYLKEQIRLNYQREHYSMNIVNKEQITQNSAMDYFNTSNHLHWIKRGDHDKGMEINSKTGFSQKPHWLGVNIDLFNEDSISISKGLYQHAKTCNFYTENTMRFLQTLIIGPVQIHLVTNMNVHHDRLESQLSRLLENDITTLFAANNLSMTRFNAGMGVECFVKFRRFSIDAYSPILYQHCILKEINGKTLSTKNQIVTSPKMTMRYNLNTDNTLSLSIWRSTHTPPLTKLYSQNILTKYNVQTVYTSQDLYNADSWQCSCSYNYKNLLSMLFVDISTGYTHTLPRILYGYSYKGNTEILNSVHTNQIGHSCFILLQGSKGFDWKRSKIGWEGRFIFGSNPILLQDQVIDSQSKILAFNLDFSAVLNSFLALNYRGAFANSTVGIKDGSNIPELTQFTNKATLTFSLPIHIDLNFGIYQYYNNRNTINKNYISEDIEVIYNCKRIRFSLVCTNLSNNQTYLNSTHSGLSSYITQYGIRGRSVLMKMRFKIL
;
A
#
# COMPACT_ATOMS: atom_id res chain seq x y z
N MET A 1 45.33 -12.85 19.71
CA MET A 1 45.40 -13.17 18.27
C MET A 1 44.98 -14.64 18.10
N ILE A 2 43.71 -14.93 18.05
CA ILE A 2 43.16 -16.29 17.89
C ILE A 2 42.76 -16.39 16.42
N SER A 3 43.38 -17.34 15.70
CA SER A 3 43.32 -17.45 14.26
C SER A 3 41.88 -17.72 13.77
N THR A 4 41.47 -16.93 12.81
CA THR A 4 40.14 -16.96 12.13
C THR A 4 39.85 -18.29 11.43
N ASP A 5 40.82 -19.18 11.23
CA ASP A 5 40.66 -20.47 10.54
C ASP A 5 40.04 -21.56 11.42
N LYS A 6 40.16 -21.49 12.73
CA LYS A 6 39.54 -22.47 13.64
C LYS A 6 37.99 -22.24 13.79
N ILE A 7 37.50 -21.03 13.51
CA ILE A 7 36.07 -20.71 13.58
C ILE A 7 35.38 -21.12 12.29
N LYS A 8 35.98 -20.92 11.13
CA LYS A 8 35.45 -21.37 9.82
C LYS A 8 35.25 -22.88 9.74
N ASN A 9 36.25 -23.65 10.23
CA ASN A 9 36.12 -25.13 10.19
C ASN A 9 35.07 -25.67 11.17
N LYS A 10 34.81 -25.00 12.29
CA LYS A 10 33.73 -25.41 13.21
C LYS A 10 32.32 -25.08 12.68
N ILE A 11 32.15 -23.97 11.96
CA ILE A 11 30.88 -23.62 11.35
C ILE A 11 30.57 -24.55 10.18
N VAL A 12 31.54 -24.89 9.36
CA VAL A 12 31.38 -25.87 8.27
C VAL A 12 31.08 -27.26 8.81
N CYS A 13 31.72 -27.70 9.89
CA CYS A 13 31.41 -28.99 10.53
C CYS A 13 30.06 -29.03 11.20
N ILE A 14 29.56 -27.92 11.77
CA ILE A 14 28.19 -27.85 12.32
C ILE A 14 27.17 -27.85 11.21
N LEU A 15 27.39 -27.16 10.11
CA LEU A 15 26.49 -27.18 8.93
C LEU A 15 26.46 -28.55 8.23
N VAL A 16 27.58 -29.23 8.14
CA VAL A 16 27.65 -30.60 7.60
C VAL A 16 27.03 -31.61 8.58
N LEU A 17 27.21 -31.46 9.89
CA LEU A 17 26.59 -32.34 10.89
C LEU A 17 25.06 -32.15 10.97
N CYS A 18 24.55 -30.93 10.80
CA CYS A 18 23.10 -30.68 10.69
C CYS A 18 22.50 -31.20 9.39
N ALA A 19 23.27 -31.33 8.31
CA ALA A 19 22.81 -31.89 7.05
C ALA A 19 22.77 -33.43 7.06
N THR A 20 23.51 -34.10 7.97
CA THR A 20 23.55 -35.59 8.03
C THR A 20 22.54 -36.20 9.00
N ILE A 21 21.85 -35.38 9.85
CA ILE A 21 20.95 -35.93 10.89
C ILE A 21 19.49 -36.08 10.40
N TYR A 22 19.12 -35.62 9.21
CA TYR A 22 17.78 -35.80 8.65
C TYR A 22 17.78 -36.43 7.26
N MET A 23 18.31 -37.63 7.14
CA MET A 23 17.86 -38.55 6.10
C MET A 23 16.77 -39.46 6.68
N PRO A 24 15.49 -39.27 6.38
CA PRO A 24 14.51 -40.31 6.67
C PRO A 24 14.88 -41.51 5.82
N VAL A 25 15.07 -42.65 6.46
CA VAL A 25 15.18 -43.93 5.80
C VAL A 25 13.82 -44.19 5.13
N PHE A 26 13.69 -43.88 3.87
CA PHE A 26 12.56 -44.29 3.06
C PHE A 26 12.67 -45.79 2.79
N GLY A 27 12.02 -46.62 3.61
CA GLY A 27 11.75 -47.97 3.24
C GLY A 27 10.99 -47.97 1.90
N GLN A 28 11.39 -48.81 0.93
CA GLN A 28 10.80 -48.88 -0.40
C GLN A 28 9.33 -49.27 -0.32
N ALA A 29 8.46 -48.50 -1.02
CA ALA A 29 7.06 -48.92 -1.17
C ALA A 29 7.01 -50.18 -2.05
N VAL A 30 6.26 -51.17 -1.63
CA VAL A 30 6.09 -52.42 -2.38
C VAL A 30 5.03 -52.18 -3.47
N PRO A 31 5.37 -52.37 -4.75
CA PRO A 31 4.40 -52.25 -5.83
C PRO A 31 3.42 -53.41 -5.78
N PHE A 32 2.15 -53.11 -6.00
CA PHE A 32 1.12 -54.13 -6.15
C PHE A 32 0.17 -53.79 -7.29
N LYS A 33 -0.48 -54.80 -7.85
CA LYS A 33 -1.49 -54.67 -8.90
C LYS A 33 -2.78 -55.33 -8.45
N LEU A 34 -3.88 -54.57 -8.54
CA LEU A 34 -5.22 -55.03 -8.26
C LEU A 34 -6.02 -55.03 -9.55
N TRP A 35 -6.61 -56.17 -9.92
CA TRP A 35 -7.47 -56.31 -11.11
C TRP A 35 -8.67 -57.21 -10.78
N GLY A 36 -9.70 -57.13 -11.57
CA GLY A 36 -10.90 -57.95 -11.40
C GLY A 36 -12.06 -57.39 -12.22
N LYS A 37 -13.23 -57.88 -11.90
CA LYS A 37 -14.48 -57.38 -12.51
C LYS A 37 -15.40 -56.79 -11.46
N ILE A 38 -16.12 -55.75 -11.87
CA ILE A 38 -17.21 -55.17 -11.09
C ILE A 38 -18.55 -55.60 -11.72
N MET A 39 -19.42 -56.17 -10.95
CA MET A 39 -20.70 -56.71 -11.43
C MET A 39 -21.80 -56.50 -10.38
N THR A 40 -23.04 -56.63 -10.84
CA THR A 40 -24.21 -56.69 -9.95
C THR A 40 -24.34 -58.09 -9.30
N LYS A 41 -25.17 -58.19 -8.27
CA LYS A 41 -25.52 -59.49 -7.68
C LYS A 41 -26.11 -60.51 -8.69
N ALA A 42 -26.71 -60.03 -9.78
CA ALA A 42 -27.24 -60.81 -10.88
C ALA A 42 -26.18 -61.23 -11.93
N GLY A 43 -24.87 -60.90 -11.71
CA GLY A 43 -23.78 -61.21 -12.62
C GLY A 43 -23.64 -60.26 -13.83
N LYS A 44 -24.38 -59.19 -13.93
CA LYS A 44 -24.29 -58.22 -15.01
C LYS A 44 -23.05 -57.33 -14.81
N PRO A 45 -22.13 -57.20 -15.80
CA PRO A 45 -20.99 -56.31 -15.69
C PRO A 45 -21.41 -54.86 -15.66
N LEU A 46 -20.68 -54.02 -14.90
CA LEU A 46 -20.93 -52.61 -14.73
C LEU A 46 -19.81 -51.80 -15.35
N VAL A 47 -20.21 -50.89 -16.28
CA VAL A 47 -19.35 -50.00 -17.05
C VAL A 47 -19.26 -48.64 -16.35
N ASP A 48 -18.18 -47.90 -16.56
CA ASP A 48 -17.98 -46.53 -16.04
C ASP A 48 -18.08 -46.40 -14.52
N VAL A 49 -17.71 -47.46 -13.77
CA VAL A 49 -17.60 -47.40 -12.33
C VAL A 49 -16.19 -46.95 -11.92
N ASN A 50 -16.09 -45.97 -11.07
CA ASN A 50 -14.82 -45.51 -10.50
C ASN A 50 -14.39 -46.43 -9.37
N ILE A 51 -13.23 -47.04 -9.49
CA ILE A 51 -12.56 -47.82 -8.43
C ILE A 51 -11.41 -47.00 -7.90
N ILE A 52 -11.47 -46.63 -6.62
CA ILE A 52 -10.56 -45.71 -5.97
C ILE A 52 -9.86 -46.46 -4.84
N ILE A 53 -8.55 -46.30 -4.73
CA ILE A 53 -7.74 -46.82 -3.64
C ILE A 53 -7.31 -45.66 -2.73
N TYR A 54 -7.47 -45.90 -1.41
CA TYR A 54 -6.89 -45.07 -0.37
C TYR A 54 -5.90 -45.88 0.45
N PHE A 55 -4.80 -45.29 0.83
CA PHE A 55 -3.89 -45.87 1.80
C PHE A 55 -4.47 -45.75 3.20
N THR A 56 -4.35 -46.81 4.01
CA THR A 56 -4.95 -46.79 5.34
C THR A 56 -4.34 -45.75 6.30
N ASN A 57 -3.15 -45.27 6.03
CA ASN A 57 -2.50 -44.20 6.76
C ASN A 57 -2.88 -42.80 6.24
N ASP A 58 -3.59 -42.68 5.10
CA ASP A 58 -4.05 -41.42 4.54
C ASP A 58 -5.37 -41.61 3.77
N LEU A 59 -6.46 -41.64 4.52
CA LEU A 59 -7.80 -41.82 3.97
C LEU A 59 -8.43 -40.59 3.31
N ASN A 60 -7.76 -39.45 3.37
CA ASN A 60 -8.25 -38.18 2.80
C ASN A 60 -7.75 -37.95 1.37
N ASN A 61 -6.67 -38.60 0.96
CA ASN A 61 -6.09 -38.47 -0.37
C ASN A 61 -6.24 -39.75 -1.18
N ILE A 62 -6.63 -39.60 -2.45
CA ILE A 62 -6.75 -40.72 -3.38
C ILE A 62 -5.33 -41.18 -3.72
N ALA A 63 -5.04 -42.48 -3.49
CA ALA A 63 -3.76 -43.06 -3.79
C ALA A 63 -3.65 -43.50 -5.27
N ALA A 64 -4.71 -44.12 -5.82
CA ALA A 64 -4.85 -44.44 -7.23
C ALA A 64 -6.32 -44.66 -7.58
N TYR A 65 -6.67 -44.55 -8.86
CA TYR A 65 -8.01 -44.85 -9.34
C TYR A 65 -8.00 -45.42 -10.76
N CYS A 66 -9.03 -46.14 -11.12
CA CYS A 66 -9.31 -46.52 -12.50
C CYS A 66 -10.84 -46.61 -12.72
N ILE A 67 -11.25 -46.78 -13.95
CA ILE A 67 -12.66 -46.87 -14.36
C ILE A 67 -12.85 -48.26 -15.01
N SER A 68 -13.97 -48.93 -14.73
CA SER A 68 -14.29 -50.20 -15.34
C SER A 68 -14.67 -50.06 -16.81
N ASP A 69 -14.21 -51.02 -17.65
CA ASP A 69 -14.49 -51.09 -19.07
C ASP A 69 -15.89 -51.69 -19.41
N GLU A 70 -16.15 -51.87 -20.69
CA GLU A 70 -17.43 -52.41 -21.21
C GLU A 70 -17.76 -53.79 -20.69
N ASN A 71 -16.77 -54.58 -20.25
CA ASN A 71 -16.91 -55.92 -19.67
C ASN A 71 -16.90 -55.88 -18.11
N GLY A 72 -16.95 -54.67 -17.52
CA GLY A 72 -16.81 -54.46 -16.11
C GLY A 72 -15.41 -54.73 -15.55
N ALA A 73 -14.40 -54.96 -16.43
CA ALA A 73 -13.05 -55.27 -15.99
C ALA A 73 -12.32 -54.00 -15.56
N TYR A 74 -11.45 -54.09 -14.56
CA TYR A 74 -10.62 -52.99 -14.08
C TYR A 74 -9.22 -53.48 -13.71
N SER A 75 -8.25 -52.58 -13.79
CA SER A 75 -6.88 -52.83 -13.35
C SER A 75 -6.26 -51.56 -12.82
N ILE A 76 -5.65 -51.64 -11.64
CA ILE A 76 -5.04 -50.52 -10.97
C ILE A 76 -3.70 -50.94 -10.36
N GLU A 77 -2.69 -50.15 -10.56
CA GLU A 77 -1.35 -50.35 -10.05
C GLU A 77 -0.98 -49.21 -9.07
N SER A 78 -0.37 -49.55 -7.95
CA SER A 78 0.11 -48.62 -6.96
C SER A 78 1.24 -49.23 -6.13
N ALA A 79 1.86 -48.45 -5.25
CA ALA A 79 2.93 -48.91 -4.38
C ALA A 79 2.70 -48.40 -2.96
N TYR A 80 2.68 -49.29 -1.97
CA TYR A 80 2.39 -48.94 -0.59
C TYR A 80 3.20 -49.76 0.39
N LYS A 81 3.49 -49.18 1.57
CA LYS A 81 4.25 -49.84 2.66
C LYS A 81 3.38 -50.51 3.71
N GLY A 82 2.13 -50.15 3.81
CA GLY A 82 1.21 -50.69 4.79
C GLY A 82 0.64 -52.02 4.32
N ASP A 83 0.11 -52.80 5.25
CA ASP A 83 -0.38 -54.15 5.00
C ASP A 83 -1.77 -54.21 4.35
N SER A 84 -2.51 -53.09 4.35
CA SER A 84 -3.88 -53.01 3.81
C SER A 84 -4.18 -51.70 3.15
N ILE A 85 -5.10 -51.75 2.20
CA ILE A 85 -5.65 -50.60 1.46
C ILE A 85 -7.16 -50.60 1.58
N LYS A 86 -7.76 -49.38 1.48
CA LYS A 86 -9.20 -49.21 1.34
C LYS A 86 -9.57 -49.05 -0.12
N VAL A 87 -10.39 -49.96 -0.63
CA VAL A 87 -10.94 -49.90 -1.98
C VAL A 87 -12.37 -49.38 -1.90
N VAL A 88 -12.68 -48.38 -2.71
CA VAL A 88 -14.01 -47.76 -2.83
C VAL A 88 -14.45 -47.87 -4.29
N ALA A 89 -15.62 -48.43 -4.55
CA ALA A 89 -16.23 -48.37 -5.87
C ALA A 89 -17.44 -47.42 -5.84
N THR A 90 -17.48 -46.47 -6.76
CA THR A 90 -18.56 -45.46 -6.90
C THR A 90 -18.96 -45.29 -8.34
N GLY A 91 -20.23 -45.09 -8.61
CA GLY A 91 -20.75 -44.86 -9.95
C GLY A 91 -22.20 -44.40 -9.93
N LEU A 92 -22.70 -44.02 -11.10
CA LEU A 92 -24.11 -43.69 -11.29
C LEU A 92 -24.95 -45.00 -11.14
N ASN A 93 -26.00 -44.94 -10.37
CA ASN A 93 -26.95 -46.05 -10.14
C ASN A 93 -26.40 -47.27 -9.40
N ILE A 94 -25.31 -47.14 -8.68
CA ILE A 94 -24.82 -48.21 -7.80
C ILE A 94 -24.67 -47.73 -6.34
N GLY A 95 -24.81 -48.67 -5.40
CA GLY A 95 -24.50 -48.42 -4.00
C GLY A 95 -22.99 -48.24 -3.80
N ASN A 96 -22.56 -47.31 -2.94
CA ASN A 96 -21.17 -47.19 -2.57
C ASN A 96 -20.65 -48.48 -1.95
N TYR A 97 -19.62 -49.07 -2.57
CA TYR A 97 -18.93 -50.22 -2.05
C TYR A 97 -17.63 -49.82 -1.37
N THR A 98 -17.36 -50.32 -0.22
CA THR A 98 -16.09 -50.07 0.49
C THR A 98 -15.58 -51.40 1.09
N ALA A 99 -14.33 -51.72 0.81
CA ALA A 99 -13.65 -52.89 1.36
C ALA A 99 -12.22 -52.54 1.80
N TYR A 100 -11.77 -53.16 2.86
CA TYR A 100 -10.35 -53.14 3.26
C TYR A 100 -9.72 -54.48 2.87
N ILE A 101 -8.67 -54.43 2.06
CA ILE A 101 -7.99 -55.64 1.54
C ILE A 101 -6.47 -55.51 1.72
N PRO A 102 -5.72 -56.62 1.80
CA PRO A 102 -4.26 -56.58 1.86
C PRO A 102 -3.65 -55.86 0.62
N SER A 103 -2.60 -55.09 0.83
CA SER A 103 -1.85 -54.37 -0.20
C SER A 103 -0.94 -55.28 -1.00
N LYS A 104 -1.50 -56.32 -1.63
CA LYS A 104 -0.79 -57.34 -2.42
C LYS A 104 -1.38 -57.48 -3.80
N THR A 105 -0.55 -57.84 -4.76
CA THR A 105 -0.97 -58.14 -6.14
C THR A 105 -1.95 -59.30 -6.13
N ARG A 106 -3.19 -59.08 -6.57
CA ARG A 106 -4.27 -60.10 -6.54
C ARG A 106 -5.44 -59.72 -7.44
N GLU A 107 -6.20 -60.72 -7.82
CA GLU A 107 -7.53 -60.55 -8.37
C GLU A 107 -8.52 -60.20 -7.25
N PHE A 108 -9.39 -59.22 -7.50
CA PHE A 108 -10.42 -58.78 -6.56
C PHE A 108 -11.69 -58.36 -7.32
N ASN A 109 -12.70 -59.26 -7.28
CA ASN A 109 -13.98 -59.02 -7.92
C ASN A 109 -14.90 -58.26 -6.97
N ILE A 110 -15.56 -57.21 -7.47
CA ILE A 110 -16.42 -56.32 -6.72
C ILE A 110 -17.88 -56.55 -7.10
N ILE A 111 -18.73 -56.89 -6.11
CA ILE A 111 -20.15 -57.07 -6.32
C ILE A 111 -20.88 -55.93 -5.64
N VAL A 112 -21.68 -55.18 -6.40
CA VAL A 112 -22.45 -54.05 -5.93
C VAL A 112 -23.94 -54.21 -6.21
N GLU A 113 -24.76 -53.48 -5.45
CA GLU A 113 -26.21 -53.42 -5.69
C GLU A 113 -26.55 -52.22 -6.58
N GLU A 114 -27.43 -52.42 -7.56
CA GLU A 114 -28.01 -51.31 -8.30
C GLU A 114 -28.90 -50.49 -7.37
N LYS A 115 -28.66 -49.21 -7.26
CA LYS A 115 -29.46 -48.24 -6.53
C LYS A 115 -29.90 -47.13 -7.44
N THR A 116 -31.16 -46.92 -7.57
CA THR A 116 -31.71 -45.72 -8.21
C THR A 116 -31.54 -44.54 -7.26
N PHE A 117 -30.60 -43.66 -7.59
CA PHE A 117 -30.48 -42.37 -6.88
C PHE A 117 -31.51 -41.39 -7.45
N ILE A 118 -32.52 -41.05 -6.66
CA ILE A 118 -33.32 -39.85 -6.91
C ILE A 118 -32.37 -38.67 -6.60
N LEU A 119 -31.87 -37.99 -7.63
CA LEU A 119 -31.11 -36.77 -7.47
C LEU A 119 -32.00 -35.78 -6.73
N LYS A 120 -31.72 -35.54 -5.46
CA LYS A 120 -32.26 -34.36 -4.78
C LYS A 120 -31.82 -33.16 -5.58
N GLU A 121 -32.75 -32.26 -5.84
CA GLU A 121 -32.47 -30.96 -6.45
C GLU A 121 -31.20 -30.37 -5.84
N ILE A 122 -30.13 -30.34 -6.62
CA ILE A 122 -28.88 -29.74 -6.17
C ILE A 122 -29.12 -28.23 -6.25
N VAL A 123 -29.51 -27.65 -5.13
CA VAL A 123 -29.39 -26.20 -4.94
C VAL A 123 -27.89 -25.93 -4.94
N VAL A 124 -27.36 -25.58 -6.11
CA VAL A 124 -25.98 -25.10 -6.26
C VAL A 124 -25.89 -23.78 -5.49
N LYS A 125 -25.59 -23.86 -4.20
CA LYS A 125 -25.16 -22.69 -3.46
C LYS A 125 -23.83 -22.29 -4.07
N SER A 126 -23.86 -21.23 -4.89
CA SER A 126 -22.64 -20.63 -5.41
C SER A 126 -21.66 -20.43 -4.24
N THR A 127 -20.52 -21.08 -4.30
CA THR A 127 -19.45 -20.90 -3.29
C THR A 127 -19.05 -19.45 -3.25
N ARG A 128 -18.97 -18.86 -2.06
CA ARG A 128 -18.62 -17.43 -1.88
C ARG A 128 -17.23 -17.13 -2.46
N LEU A 129 -16.29 -18.04 -2.25
CA LEU A 129 -14.96 -17.98 -2.82
C LEU A 129 -14.45 -19.41 -3.12
N TYR A 130 -13.63 -19.54 -4.15
CA TYR A 130 -12.96 -20.80 -4.51
C TYR A 130 -11.58 -20.48 -5.11
N ALA A 131 -10.65 -21.41 -4.93
CA ALA A 131 -9.33 -21.33 -5.57
C ALA A 131 -9.29 -22.20 -6.82
N GLN A 132 -8.57 -21.72 -7.82
CA GLN A 132 -8.18 -22.47 -8.99
C GLN A 132 -6.71 -22.13 -9.26
N GLU A 133 -5.82 -23.11 -9.07
CA GLU A 133 -4.37 -22.89 -9.10
C GLU A 133 -3.96 -21.72 -8.14
N ASP A 134 -3.23 -20.73 -8.63
CA ASP A 134 -2.81 -19.55 -7.87
C ASP A 134 -3.85 -18.41 -7.86
N THR A 135 -5.08 -18.68 -8.30
CA THR A 135 -6.15 -17.68 -8.39
C THR A 135 -7.24 -17.92 -7.34
N ILE A 136 -7.52 -16.93 -6.52
CA ILE A 136 -8.69 -16.90 -5.64
C ILE A 136 -9.81 -16.14 -6.34
N ASN A 137 -10.96 -16.79 -6.52
CA ASN A 137 -12.14 -16.21 -7.15
C ASN A 137 -13.20 -15.89 -6.08
N TYR A 138 -13.62 -14.63 -5.99
CA TYR A 138 -14.69 -14.18 -5.12
C TYR A 138 -15.94 -13.89 -5.96
N ASN A 139 -17.04 -14.55 -5.62
CA ASN A 139 -18.32 -14.26 -6.24
C ASN A 139 -18.90 -12.98 -5.62
N VAL A 140 -18.93 -11.89 -6.38
CA VAL A 140 -19.33 -10.56 -5.89
C VAL A 140 -20.75 -10.58 -5.31
N SER A 141 -21.70 -11.31 -5.91
CA SER A 141 -23.09 -11.37 -5.42
C SER A 141 -23.21 -11.93 -4.00
N SER A 142 -22.25 -12.74 -3.54
CA SER A 142 -22.21 -13.29 -2.19
C SER A 142 -21.78 -12.30 -1.11
N PHE A 143 -21.19 -11.18 -1.52
CA PHE A 143 -20.69 -10.12 -0.64
C PHE A 143 -21.49 -8.82 -0.78
N LEU A 144 -22.37 -8.72 -1.79
CA LEU A 144 -23.26 -7.60 -1.97
C LEU A 144 -24.37 -7.59 -0.91
N SER A 145 -24.61 -6.45 -0.33
CA SER A 145 -25.87 -6.03 0.30
C SER A 145 -26.49 -4.91 -0.54
N LYS A 146 -27.53 -4.26 -0.07
CA LYS A 146 -28.26 -3.26 -0.87
C LYS A 146 -27.56 -1.89 -0.96
N ASN A 147 -26.57 -1.63 -0.09
CA ASN A 147 -26.06 -0.27 0.15
C ASN A 147 -24.69 0.03 -0.44
N GLU A 148 -23.99 -0.96 -1.00
CA GLU A 148 -22.70 -0.71 -1.61
C GLU A 148 -22.85 0.12 -2.88
N LEU A 149 -22.13 1.26 -2.92
CA LEU A 149 -22.12 2.18 -4.07
C LEU A 149 -20.93 1.99 -4.96
N SER A 150 -19.82 1.43 -4.40
CA SER A 150 -18.56 1.26 -5.08
C SER A 150 -18.02 -0.17 -4.96
N LEU A 151 -17.12 -0.52 -5.87
CA LEU A 151 -16.36 -1.77 -5.79
C LEU A 151 -15.60 -1.87 -4.46
N GLY A 152 -15.00 -0.77 -3.98
CA GLY A 152 -14.27 -0.70 -2.72
C GLY A 152 -15.09 -1.14 -1.52
N ASP A 153 -16.38 -0.78 -1.48
CA ASP A 153 -17.28 -1.17 -0.38
C ASP A 153 -17.46 -2.69 -0.32
N VAL A 154 -17.52 -3.34 -1.48
CA VAL A 154 -17.65 -4.80 -1.56
C VAL A 154 -16.33 -5.50 -1.27
N LEU A 155 -15.21 -4.98 -1.78
CA LEU A 155 -13.88 -5.53 -1.51
C LEU A 155 -13.54 -5.53 -0.02
N LYS A 156 -13.94 -4.49 0.73
CA LYS A 156 -13.79 -4.43 2.19
C LYS A 156 -14.45 -5.62 2.92
N LYS A 157 -15.50 -6.21 2.34
CA LYS A 157 -16.22 -7.37 2.88
C LYS A 157 -15.60 -8.72 2.50
N MET A 158 -14.66 -8.76 1.54
CA MET A 158 -13.99 -9.96 1.09
C MET A 158 -12.84 -10.32 2.06
N PRO A 159 -12.79 -11.56 2.60
CA PRO A 159 -11.69 -12.00 3.45
C PRO A 159 -10.35 -11.96 2.71
N GLY A 160 -9.26 -11.56 3.40
CA GLY A 160 -7.92 -11.45 2.80
C GLY A 160 -7.69 -10.19 1.96
N ILE A 161 -8.71 -9.32 1.81
CA ILE A 161 -8.60 -8.05 1.08
C ILE A 161 -8.86 -6.90 2.05
N THR A 162 -8.02 -5.87 1.95
CA THR A 162 -8.20 -4.56 2.62
C THR A 162 -8.21 -3.45 1.58
N VAL A 163 -8.97 -2.39 1.84
CA VAL A 163 -9.10 -1.23 0.94
C VAL A 163 -8.96 0.04 1.74
N GLY A 164 -7.97 0.85 1.38
CA GLY A 164 -7.73 2.18 1.96
C GLY A 164 -8.77 3.21 1.51
N GLU A 165 -8.75 4.40 2.10
CA GLU A 165 -9.66 5.50 1.75
C GLU A 165 -9.42 6.04 0.33
N SER A 166 -8.17 6.05 -0.13
CA SER A 166 -7.79 6.40 -1.51
C SER A 166 -8.21 5.36 -2.55
N GLY A 167 -8.78 4.23 -2.14
CA GLY A 167 -9.08 3.10 -3.02
C GLY A 167 -7.89 2.16 -3.26
N GLU A 168 -6.79 2.32 -2.53
CA GLU A 168 -5.67 1.37 -2.55
C GLU A 168 -6.13 0.01 -2.03
N ILE A 169 -5.83 -1.03 -2.81
CA ILE A 169 -6.19 -2.41 -2.46
C ILE A 169 -4.93 -3.15 -2.01
N SER A 170 -5.02 -3.83 -0.87
CA SER A 170 -3.96 -4.72 -0.41
C SER A 170 -4.50 -6.14 -0.24
N VAL A 171 -3.67 -7.11 -0.60
CA VAL A 171 -3.92 -8.54 -0.43
C VAL A 171 -2.82 -9.09 0.46
N LYS A 172 -3.19 -9.73 1.57
CA LYS A 172 -2.23 -10.22 2.59
C LYS A 172 -1.25 -9.11 3.04
N GLY A 173 -1.77 -7.93 3.33
CA GLY A 173 -0.98 -6.79 3.79
C GLY A 173 -0.06 -6.15 2.74
N LYS A 174 0.00 -6.66 1.51
CA LYS A 174 0.81 -6.09 0.42
C LYS A 174 -0.08 -5.39 -0.60
N PRO A 175 0.26 -4.17 -1.06
CA PRO A 175 -0.46 -3.49 -2.12
C PRO A 175 -0.50 -4.33 -3.40
N VAL A 176 -1.63 -4.34 -4.10
CA VAL A 176 -1.74 -5.03 -5.39
C VAL A 176 -0.94 -4.30 -6.46
N LYS A 177 -0.34 -5.07 -7.38
CA LYS A 177 0.47 -4.54 -8.47
C LYS A 177 -0.39 -3.95 -9.59
N HIS A 178 -1.44 -4.69 -9.99
CA HIS A 178 -2.33 -4.32 -11.09
C HIS A 178 -3.78 -4.58 -10.76
N LEU A 179 -4.67 -3.71 -11.27
CA LEU A 179 -6.10 -3.92 -11.31
C LEU A 179 -6.57 -4.02 -12.76
N TYR A 180 -6.86 -5.23 -13.21
CA TYR A 180 -7.38 -5.50 -14.55
C TYR A 180 -8.91 -5.44 -14.58
N ILE A 181 -9.45 -4.98 -15.69
CA ILE A 181 -10.87 -5.14 -16.04
C ILE A 181 -10.92 -5.99 -17.31
N GLU A 182 -11.50 -7.19 -17.23
CA GLU A 182 -11.52 -8.16 -18.34
C GLU A 182 -10.12 -8.43 -18.93
N GLY A 183 -9.08 -8.40 -18.07
CA GLY A 183 -7.69 -8.68 -18.44
C GLY A 183 -6.94 -7.53 -19.13
N MET A 184 -7.46 -6.29 -19.06
CA MET A 184 -6.76 -5.07 -19.49
C MET A 184 -6.50 -4.14 -18.31
N ASP A 185 -5.30 -3.59 -18.22
CA ASP A 185 -4.89 -2.64 -17.19
C ASP A 185 -5.05 -1.20 -17.69
N MET A 186 -6.29 -0.68 -17.57
CA MET A 186 -6.62 0.66 -18.04
C MET A 186 -6.06 1.77 -17.17
N MET A 187 -6.09 1.58 -15.83
CA MET A 187 -5.75 2.62 -14.85
C MET A 187 -4.29 2.63 -14.46
N LYS A 188 -3.54 1.57 -14.84
CA LYS A 188 -2.17 1.34 -14.40
C LYS A 188 -2.10 1.42 -12.86
N ASP A 189 -1.29 2.28 -12.31
CA ASP A 189 -1.08 2.44 -10.87
C ASP A 189 -2.10 3.38 -10.16
N ARG A 190 -3.12 3.92 -10.90
CA ARG A 190 -4.14 4.84 -10.35
C ARG A 190 -5.52 4.19 -10.24
N TYR A 191 -5.57 2.93 -9.92
CA TYR A 191 -6.82 2.15 -9.87
C TYR A 191 -7.79 2.56 -8.75
N GLY A 192 -7.40 3.45 -7.82
CA GLY A 192 -8.30 4.02 -6.81
C GLY A 192 -9.57 4.64 -7.41
N ILE A 193 -9.46 5.25 -8.60
CA ILE A 193 -10.61 5.80 -9.34
C ILE A 193 -11.64 4.70 -9.65
N VAL A 194 -11.20 3.53 -10.11
CA VAL A 194 -12.08 2.38 -10.38
C VAL A 194 -12.65 1.82 -9.10
N THR A 195 -11.80 1.65 -8.07
CA THR A 195 -12.19 1.08 -6.78
C THR A 195 -13.32 1.89 -6.14
N ASN A 196 -13.24 3.22 -6.20
CA ASN A 196 -14.19 4.11 -5.53
C ASN A 196 -15.41 4.45 -6.37
N ASN A 197 -15.42 4.20 -7.68
CA ASN A 197 -16.49 4.70 -8.56
C ASN A 197 -17.25 3.62 -9.35
N ILE A 198 -16.66 2.45 -9.64
CA ILE A 198 -17.39 1.41 -10.39
C ILE A 198 -18.53 0.84 -9.55
N ASP A 199 -19.73 0.74 -10.18
CA ASP A 199 -20.90 0.07 -9.61
C ASP A 199 -20.58 -1.42 -9.38
N PRO A 200 -20.63 -1.91 -8.14
CA PRO A 200 -20.34 -3.31 -7.84
C PRO A 200 -21.29 -4.28 -8.53
N ASN A 201 -22.50 -3.85 -8.89
CA ASN A 201 -23.44 -4.65 -9.65
C ASN A 201 -22.99 -4.92 -11.09
N ALA A 202 -22.02 -4.18 -11.61
CA ALA A 202 -21.39 -4.44 -12.91
C ALA A 202 -20.44 -5.65 -12.86
N ILE A 203 -19.97 -6.04 -11.67
CA ILE A 203 -18.94 -7.07 -11.47
C ILE A 203 -19.60 -8.41 -11.13
N ALA A 204 -19.17 -9.49 -11.81
CA ALA A 204 -19.58 -10.85 -11.50
C ALA A 204 -18.62 -11.51 -10.50
N THR A 205 -17.32 -11.41 -10.78
CA THR A 205 -16.26 -12.09 -10.01
C THR A 205 -15.05 -11.18 -9.85
N VAL A 206 -14.47 -11.18 -8.66
CA VAL A 206 -13.14 -10.63 -8.39
C VAL A 206 -12.16 -11.79 -8.33
N GLN A 207 -11.19 -11.79 -9.23
CA GLN A 207 -10.11 -12.78 -9.30
C GLN A 207 -8.85 -12.18 -8.67
N VAL A 208 -8.30 -12.82 -7.69
CA VAL A 208 -7.02 -12.44 -7.06
C VAL A 208 -5.96 -13.42 -7.53
N PHE A 209 -5.06 -12.96 -8.39
CA PHE A 209 -3.89 -13.70 -8.85
C PHE A 209 -2.79 -13.56 -7.82
N GLN A 210 -2.46 -14.66 -7.15
CA GLN A 210 -1.35 -14.70 -6.19
C GLN A 210 -0.05 -15.01 -6.95
N ASN A 211 1.06 -14.37 -6.55
CA ASN A 211 2.37 -14.58 -7.20
C ASN A 211 2.33 -14.42 -8.72
N HIS A 212 1.57 -13.43 -9.20
CA HIS A 212 1.28 -13.26 -10.62
C HIS A 212 2.42 -12.58 -11.36
N GLN A 213 3.19 -13.36 -12.13
CA GLN A 213 4.13 -12.78 -13.10
C GLN A 213 3.35 -12.34 -14.34
N ASP A 214 3.11 -11.02 -14.45
CA ASP A 214 2.36 -10.39 -15.56
C ASP A 214 3.16 -10.37 -16.87
N ILE A 215 4.49 -10.31 -16.79
CA ILE A 215 5.37 -10.29 -17.96
C ILE A 215 5.60 -11.71 -18.48
N LYS A 216 5.03 -12.03 -19.65
CA LYS A 216 5.11 -13.37 -20.24
C LYS A 216 6.56 -13.85 -20.47
N ALA A 217 7.47 -12.92 -20.80
CA ALA A 217 8.88 -13.22 -21.03
C ALA A 217 9.64 -13.63 -19.75
N LEU A 218 9.14 -13.23 -18.55
CA LEU A 218 9.74 -13.56 -17.25
C LEU A 218 9.09 -14.77 -16.56
N LYS A 219 8.04 -15.33 -17.13
CA LYS A 219 7.38 -16.52 -16.53
C LYS A 219 8.37 -17.69 -16.42
N GLY A 220 8.49 -18.23 -15.20
CA GLY A 220 9.41 -19.31 -14.85
C GLY A 220 10.85 -18.86 -14.55
N LEU A 221 11.21 -17.59 -14.77
CA LEU A 221 12.54 -17.03 -14.47
C LEU A 221 12.56 -16.22 -13.18
N THR A 222 11.47 -15.56 -12.85
CA THR A 222 11.34 -14.73 -11.64
C THR A 222 10.02 -14.98 -10.96
N GLU A 223 10.02 -14.90 -9.63
CA GLU A 223 8.80 -14.94 -8.83
C GLU A 223 8.35 -13.51 -8.51
N GLU A 224 7.03 -13.26 -8.57
CA GLU A 224 6.42 -11.99 -8.18
C GLU A 224 5.75 -12.18 -6.80
N ASP A 225 6.01 -11.28 -5.88
CA ASP A 225 5.48 -11.32 -4.52
C ASP A 225 4.14 -10.61 -4.35
N LYS A 226 3.83 -9.70 -5.28
CA LYS A 226 2.61 -8.91 -5.23
C LYS A 226 1.47 -9.64 -5.94
N ALA A 227 0.28 -9.53 -5.39
CA ALA A 227 -0.94 -10.00 -6.05
C ALA A 227 -1.38 -8.99 -7.13
N SER A 228 -2.15 -9.49 -8.11
CA SER A 228 -2.91 -8.66 -9.04
C SER A 228 -4.39 -9.03 -8.96
N ILE A 229 -5.26 -8.09 -9.28
CA ILE A 229 -6.70 -8.30 -9.26
C ILE A 229 -7.25 -8.18 -10.68
N ASN A 230 -8.18 -9.08 -11.05
CA ASN A 230 -8.92 -8.97 -12.30
C ASN A 230 -10.44 -8.98 -12.03
N LEU A 231 -11.11 -7.97 -12.56
CA LEU A 231 -12.55 -7.80 -12.45
C LEU A 231 -13.22 -8.45 -13.67
N LYS A 232 -14.02 -9.48 -13.44
CA LYS A 232 -14.90 -10.06 -14.46
C LYS A 232 -16.24 -9.38 -14.42
N LEU A 233 -16.62 -8.76 -15.53
CA LEU A 233 -17.89 -8.05 -15.70
C LEU A 233 -19.05 -9.02 -15.96
N ARG A 234 -20.25 -8.65 -15.53
CA ARG A 234 -21.47 -9.35 -15.91
C ARG A 234 -21.73 -9.21 -17.41
N LYS A 235 -22.36 -10.22 -18.01
CA LYS A 235 -22.61 -10.27 -19.47
C LYS A 235 -23.35 -9.03 -20.00
N GLY A 236 -24.32 -8.51 -19.26
CA GLY A 236 -25.10 -7.32 -19.64
C GLY A 236 -24.36 -5.98 -19.59
N VAL A 237 -23.12 -5.93 -19.07
CA VAL A 237 -22.32 -4.69 -18.99
C VAL A 237 -21.28 -4.63 -20.10
N LYS A 238 -20.87 -5.79 -20.64
CA LYS A 238 -19.83 -5.87 -21.66
C LYS A 238 -20.29 -5.27 -22.97
N GLY A 239 -19.52 -4.31 -23.49
CA GLY A 239 -19.79 -3.62 -24.75
C GLY A 239 -20.93 -2.60 -24.71
N VAL A 240 -21.50 -2.35 -23.54
CA VAL A 240 -22.57 -1.37 -23.33
C VAL A 240 -21.96 -0.06 -22.82
N PHE A 241 -22.41 1.05 -23.39
CA PHE A 241 -22.05 2.38 -22.91
C PHE A 241 -22.94 2.73 -21.71
N ASN A 242 -22.32 2.96 -20.54
CA ASN A 242 -23.04 3.27 -19.32
C ASN A 242 -22.73 4.70 -18.89
N VAL A 243 -23.78 5.46 -18.55
CA VAL A 243 -23.69 6.79 -17.98
C VAL A 243 -24.42 6.82 -16.65
N ILE A 244 -23.70 7.25 -15.61
CA ILE A 244 -24.26 7.44 -14.27
C ILE A 244 -24.06 8.89 -13.88
N ALA A 245 -25.14 9.56 -13.49
CA ALA A 245 -25.10 10.91 -12.96
C ALA A 245 -25.58 10.93 -11.51
N THR A 246 -24.87 11.67 -10.65
CA THR A 246 -25.30 11.97 -9.29
C THR A 246 -25.31 13.48 -9.11
N LEU A 247 -26.44 14.04 -8.75
CA LEU A 247 -26.61 15.46 -8.44
C LEU A 247 -27.00 15.57 -6.97
N SER A 248 -26.42 16.53 -6.28
CA SER A 248 -26.72 16.75 -4.87
C SER A 248 -26.79 18.23 -4.55
N GLY A 249 -27.75 18.59 -3.74
CA GLY A 249 -27.93 19.95 -3.22
C GLY A 249 -28.37 19.91 -1.77
N GLY A 250 -27.95 20.90 -0.99
CA GLY A 250 -28.28 20.95 0.42
C GLY A 250 -27.80 22.23 1.10
N ALA A 251 -27.81 22.20 2.40
CA ALA A 251 -27.42 23.36 3.21
C ALA A 251 -26.77 22.95 4.55
N GLU A 252 -25.84 23.80 4.96
CA GLU A 252 -25.35 23.97 6.32
C GLU A 252 -25.55 25.47 6.63
N ARG A 253 -24.52 26.24 6.94
CA ARG A 253 -24.56 27.73 6.97
C ARG A 253 -24.54 28.33 5.56
N LYS A 254 -24.05 27.55 4.59
CA LYS A 254 -23.97 27.90 3.17
C LYS A 254 -24.58 26.79 2.34
N MET A 255 -24.94 27.10 1.09
CA MET A 255 -25.41 26.09 0.14
C MET A 255 -24.33 25.05 -0.11
N LEU A 256 -24.71 23.78 0.00
CA LEU A 256 -23.88 22.61 -0.30
C LEU A 256 -24.29 22.01 -1.65
N TRP A 257 -23.29 21.54 -2.39
CA TRP A 257 -23.52 20.87 -3.66
C TRP A 257 -22.44 19.79 -3.91
N SER A 258 -22.83 18.71 -4.58
CA SER A 258 -21.90 17.68 -5.06
C SER A 258 -22.46 17.06 -6.34
N ASN A 259 -21.66 17.03 -7.39
CA ASN A 259 -22.01 16.51 -8.69
C ASN A 259 -21.00 15.46 -9.13
N ASN A 260 -21.48 14.34 -9.68
CA ASN A 260 -20.65 13.28 -10.24
C ASN A 260 -21.29 12.81 -11.55
N LEU A 261 -20.54 12.88 -12.64
CA LEU A 261 -20.93 12.37 -13.95
C LEU A 261 -19.88 11.36 -14.42
N MET A 262 -20.26 10.11 -14.58
CA MET A 262 -19.38 9.02 -14.99
C MET A 262 -19.89 8.38 -16.27
N ALA A 263 -19.00 8.17 -17.24
CA ALA A 263 -19.24 7.45 -18.48
C ALA A 263 -18.25 6.30 -18.64
N THR A 264 -18.73 5.11 -18.96
CA THR A 264 -17.89 3.91 -19.10
C THR A 264 -18.30 3.06 -20.29
N LEU A 265 -17.28 2.43 -20.92
CA LEU A 265 -17.46 1.47 -22.00
C LEU A 265 -16.39 0.40 -21.90
N PHE A 266 -16.76 -0.86 -21.77
CA PHE A 266 -15.84 -1.99 -21.65
C PHE A 266 -16.05 -2.97 -22.80
N LYS A 267 -15.34 -2.77 -23.91
CA LYS A 267 -15.27 -3.70 -25.06
C LYS A 267 -14.05 -4.62 -24.93
N LYS A 268 -14.01 -5.67 -25.74
CA LYS A 268 -12.89 -6.65 -25.77
C LYS A 268 -11.53 -6.02 -26.08
N ASN A 269 -11.49 -5.05 -26.99
CA ASN A 269 -10.25 -4.42 -27.49
C ASN A 269 -10.14 -2.94 -27.11
N SER A 270 -11.13 -2.37 -26.46
CA SER A 270 -11.10 -0.96 -26.04
C SER A 270 -11.89 -0.77 -24.78
N GLN A 271 -11.30 -0.09 -23.82
CA GLN A 271 -12.00 0.31 -22.60
C GLN A 271 -11.85 1.81 -22.41
N PHE A 272 -12.90 2.41 -21.94
CA PHE A 272 -13.01 3.84 -21.74
C PHE A 272 -13.68 4.11 -20.39
N PHE A 273 -13.13 5.05 -19.64
CA PHE A 273 -13.66 5.53 -18.38
C PHE A 273 -13.44 7.03 -18.27
N ALA A 274 -14.49 7.81 -18.20
CA ALA A 274 -14.40 9.25 -17.94
C ALA A 274 -15.29 9.60 -16.75
N ILE A 275 -14.79 10.47 -15.88
CA ILE A 275 -15.52 10.95 -14.72
C ILE A 275 -15.23 12.41 -14.47
N TYR A 276 -16.31 13.18 -14.27
CA TYR A 276 -16.27 14.51 -13.70
C TYR A 276 -16.88 14.48 -12.31
N LYS A 277 -16.20 15.07 -11.34
CA LYS A 277 -16.70 15.30 -9.99
C LYS A 277 -16.48 16.75 -9.61
N GLY A 278 -17.45 17.31 -8.89
CA GLY A 278 -17.30 18.63 -8.28
C GLY A 278 -18.08 18.68 -6.99
N ASN A 279 -17.51 19.29 -5.93
CA ASN A 279 -18.19 19.38 -4.64
C ASN A 279 -17.66 20.52 -3.78
N ASN A 280 -18.49 20.91 -2.79
CA ASN A 280 -18.10 21.73 -1.63
C ASN A 280 -18.50 21.06 -0.30
N THR A 281 -18.73 19.75 -0.32
CA THR A 281 -19.24 18.96 0.80
C THR A 281 -18.14 18.28 1.62
N GLY A 282 -16.86 18.48 1.27
CA GLY A 282 -15.74 17.86 1.95
C GLY A 282 -15.28 16.53 1.37
N GLU A 283 -15.86 16.05 0.25
CA GLU A 283 -15.37 14.87 -0.46
C GLU A 283 -13.97 15.15 -1.06
N ASP A 284 -12.99 14.32 -0.70
CA ASP A 284 -11.61 14.49 -1.17
C ASP A 284 -11.41 13.84 -2.55
N LEU A 285 -11.48 14.66 -3.59
CA LEU A 285 -11.28 14.20 -4.96
C LEU A 285 -9.80 13.95 -5.31
N ARG A 286 -8.86 14.54 -4.55
CA ARG A 286 -7.42 14.40 -4.79
C ARG A 286 -6.94 12.98 -4.45
N SER A 287 -7.47 12.37 -3.41
CA SER A 287 -7.06 11.04 -2.96
C SER A 287 -7.29 9.97 -4.03
N GLU A 288 -8.33 10.13 -4.87
CA GLU A 288 -8.60 9.21 -5.99
C GLU A 288 -7.59 9.30 -7.13
N LEU A 289 -6.84 10.42 -7.21
CA LEU A 289 -5.83 10.67 -8.24
C LEU A 289 -4.45 10.14 -7.86
N GLN A 290 -4.31 9.55 -6.66
CA GLN A 290 -3.03 9.05 -6.15
C GLN A 290 -2.54 7.85 -6.97
N SER A 291 -1.25 7.87 -7.32
CA SER A 291 -0.53 6.73 -7.88
C SER A 291 -0.04 5.82 -6.76
N PHE A 292 -0.21 4.51 -6.88
CA PHE A 292 0.19 3.54 -5.86
C PHE A 292 1.55 2.87 -6.13
N ASP A 293 2.09 3.03 -7.32
CA ASP A 293 3.40 2.46 -7.70
C ASP A 293 4.46 3.54 -7.93
N PHE A 294 4.05 4.75 -8.31
CA PHE A 294 4.95 5.85 -8.56
C PHE A 294 5.27 6.62 -7.28
N ARG A 295 6.50 6.50 -6.80
CA ARG A 295 7.04 7.40 -5.79
C ARG A 295 7.61 8.61 -6.50
N ASP A 296 7.04 9.77 -6.22
CA ASP A 296 7.65 11.05 -6.64
C ASP A 296 9.01 11.19 -5.95
N THR A 297 10.08 11.06 -6.73
CA THR A 297 11.46 11.26 -6.28
C THR A 297 11.88 12.72 -6.38
N GLY A 298 10.94 13.62 -6.66
CA GLY A 298 11.19 15.05 -6.77
C GLY A 298 11.79 15.64 -5.51
N SER A 299 12.56 16.70 -5.68
CA SER A 299 13.17 17.42 -4.57
C SER A 299 12.12 17.93 -3.58
N PRO A 300 12.33 17.79 -2.26
CA PRO A 300 11.42 18.34 -1.26
C PRO A 300 11.31 19.87 -1.35
N MET A 301 10.20 20.42 -0.88
CA MET A 301 10.08 21.87 -0.67
C MET A 301 11.05 22.31 0.41
N LEU A 302 11.71 23.47 0.18
CA LEU A 302 12.59 24.10 1.17
C LEU A 302 11.81 25.04 2.09
N THR A 303 10.77 25.69 1.57
CA THR A 303 9.91 26.60 2.34
C THR A 303 8.49 26.11 2.28
N GLN A 304 7.78 26.16 3.38
CA GLN A 304 6.36 25.81 3.45
C GLN A 304 5.63 26.68 4.46
N ILE A 305 4.37 26.95 4.17
CA ILE A 305 3.49 27.63 5.11
C ILE A 305 3.09 26.70 6.24
N SER A 306 2.89 27.23 7.45
CA SER A 306 2.43 26.47 8.60
C SER A 306 0.93 26.15 8.50
N PHE A 307 0.50 25.50 7.40
CA PHE A 307 -0.90 25.17 7.20
C PHE A 307 -1.36 24.09 8.22
N PRO A 308 -2.53 24.21 8.86
CA PRO A 308 -2.98 23.29 9.91
C PRO A 308 -2.97 21.85 9.44
N ILE A 309 -2.40 20.95 10.24
CA ILE A 309 -2.36 19.50 9.96
C ILE A 309 -3.80 18.97 9.95
N PRO A 310 -4.19 18.07 9.01
CA PRO A 310 -5.53 17.49 9.01
C PRO A 310 -5.84 16.73 10.30
N PRO A 311 -7.04 16.87 10.90
CA PRO A 311 -7.46 16.06 12.03
C PRO A 311 -7.77 14.61 11.61
N GLU A 312 -7.75 13.70 12.58
CA GLU A 312 -8.00 12.25 12.35
C GLU A 312 -9.51 11.90 12.34
N ILE A 313 -10.32 12.72 11.69
CA ILE A 313 -11.75 12.46 11.44
C ILE A 313 -12.03 12.42 9.95
N SER A 314 -13.23 11.99 9.56
CA SER A 314 -13.59 11.94 8.13
C SER A 314 -13.52 13.34 7.50
N LYS A 315 -12.95 13.41 6.29
CA LYS A 315 -12.68 14.67 5.60
C LYS A 315 -13.92 15.52 5.38
N GLU A 316 -15.08 14.91 5.16
CA GLU A 316 -16.34 15.60 4.99
C GLU A 316 -16.68 16.52 6.18
N LYS A 317 -16.15 16.23 7.38
CA LYS A 317 -16.42 17.00 8.59
C LYS A 317 -15.55 18.25 8.73
N TYR A 318 -14.30 18.24 8.24
CA TYR A 318 -13.36 19.37 8.44
C TYR A 318 -12.87 20.03 7.15
N TYR A 319 -13.10 19.40 6.01
CA TYR A 319 -12.58 19.88 4.72
C TYR A 319 -13.56 20.87 4.09
N PHE A 320 -13.32 22.16 4.27
CA PHE A 320 -14.11 23.24 3.67
C PHE A 320 -13.56 23.56 2.29
N ASN A 321 -13.95 22.77 1.32
CA ASN A 321 -13.43 22.78 -0.04
C ASN A 321 -14.38 23.44 -1.06
N ARG A 322 -13.85 23.66 -2.25
CA ARG A 322 -14.55 23.84 -3.51
C ARG A 322 -13.72 23.20 -4.60
N SER A 323 -13.94 21.92 -4.81
CA SER A 323 -13.11 21.05 -5.65
C SER A 323 -13.82 20.68 -6.95
N HIS A 324 -13.04 20.55 -8.02
CA HIS A 324 -13.45 19.97 -9.29
C HIS A 324 -12.37 19.01 -9.78
N SER A 325 -12.77 17.88 -10.30
CA SER A 325 -11.88 16.86 -10.89
C SER A 325 -12.49 16.35 -12.20
N PHE A 326 -11.67 16.27 -13.22
CA PHE A 326 -11.98 15.61 -14.47
C PHE A 326 -10.95 14.55 -14.75
N ASN A 327 -11.36 13.31 -15.01
CA ASN A 327 -10.49 12.19 -15.33
C ASN A 327 -10.95 11.52 -16.62
N TYR A 328 -10.02 11.24 -17.48
CA TYR A 328 -10.18 10.50 -18.71
C TYR A 328 -9.17 9.36 -18.78
N ASN A 329 -9.63 8.14 -18.95
CA ASN A 329 -8.80 6.96 -19.01
C ASN A 329 -9.27 6.10 -20.17
N ASN A 330 -8.32 5.69 -21.00
CA ASN A 330 -8.60 4.84 -22.16
C ASN A 330 -7.48 3.83 -22.35
N VAL A 331 -7.83 2.62 -22.69
CA VAL A 331 -6.91 1.58 -23.13
C VAL A 331 -7.43 0.95 -24.42
N TYR A 332 -6.56 0.81 -25.38
CA TYR A 332 -6.82 0.19 -26.67
C TYR A 332 -5.86 -0.96 -26.92
N ARG A 333 -6.38 -2.15 -27.20
CA ARG A 333 -5.59 -3.34 -27.51
C ARG A 333 -5.35 -3.43 -29.00
N VAL A 334 -4.07 -3.42 -29.39
CA VAL A 334 -3.61 -3.55 -30.77
C VAL A 334 -3.17 -5.00 -31.01
N GLY A 335 -3.95 -5.73 -31.76
CA GLY A 335 -3.69 -7.16 -31.96
C GLY A 335 -3.93 -7.99 -30.71
N ARG A 336 -3.06 -9.01 -30.47
CA ARG A 336 -3.23 -9.96 -29.33
C ARG A 336 -2.39 -9.60 -28.11
N ASP A 337 -1.28 -8.90 -28.28
CA ASP A 337 -0.23 -8.77 -27.26
C ASP A 337 0.22 -7.32 -27.00
N ALA A 338 -0.36 -6.34 -27.69
CA ALA A 338 -0.01 -4.93 -27.48
C ALA A 338 -1.19 -4.10 -26.99
N GLU A 339 -0.91 -3.14 -26.12
CA GLU A 339 -1.87 -2.21 -25.54
C GLU A 339 -1.31 -0.78 -25.59
N LEU A 340 -2.18 0.17 -25.91
CA LEU A 340 -1.95 1.62 -25.80
C LEU A 340 -2.87 2.14 -24.70
N ALA A 341 -2.33 2.89 -23.76
CA ALA A 341 -3.15 3.53 -22.73
C ALA A 341 -2.87 5.02 -22.64
N LEU A 342 -3.92 5.79 -22.44
CA LEU A 342 -3.88 7.24 -22.20
C LEU A 342 -4.71 7.55 -20.98
N ASN A 343 -4.08 8.15 -19.97
CA ASN A 343 -4.74 8.64 -18.76
C ASN A 343 -4.46 10.15 -18.62
N ALA A 344 -5.51 10.92 -18.44
CA ALA A 344 -5.46 12.36 -18.24
C ALA A 344 -6.33 12.77 -17.06
N ALA A 345 -5.84 13.67 -16.22
CA ALA A 345 -6.60 14.22 -15.12
C ALA A 345 -6.33 15.71 -14.97
N TYR A 346 -7.39 16.46 -14.64
CA TYR A 346 -7.34 17.83 -14.18
C TYR A 346 -8.05 17.92 -12.84
N TYR A 347 -7.42 18.61 -11.90
CA TYR A 347 -7.96 18.84 -10.57
C TYR A 347 -7.77 20.29 -10.17
N THR A 348 -8.77 20.87 -9.54
CA THR A 348 -8.65 22.19 -8.89
C THR A 348 -9.40 22.18 -7.58
N ASP A 349 -8.86 22.91 -6.62
CA ASP A 349 -9.44 23.02 -5.28
C ASP A 349 -9.20 24.40 -4.67
N CYS A 350 -10.11 24.78 -3.78
CA CYS A 350 -9.98 25.90 -2.89
C CYS A 350 -10.40 25.46 -1.48
N GLU A 351 -9.44 25.29 -0.59
CA GLU A 351 -9.64 24.84 0.80
C GLU A 351 -9.46 26.00 1.77
N ASN A 352 -10.36 26.06 2.77
CA ASN A 352 -10.16 26.90 3.95
C ASN A 352 -10.02 25.99 5.18
N ARG A 353 -9.11 26.36 6.09
CA ARG A 353 -8.90 25.61 7.33
C ARG A 353 -8.51 26.55 8.45
N ASN A 354 -9.19 26.43 9.58
CA ASN A 354 -8.86 27.13 10.82
C ASN A 354 -8.54 26.17 11.95
N SER A 355 -7.63 26.56 12.80
CA SER A 355 -7.25 25.77 13.98
C SER A 355 -6.67 26.66 15.08
N GLN A 356 -6.72 26.12 16.30
CA GLN A 356 -5.99 26.65 17.44
C GLN A 356 -5.10 25.52 17.97
N THR A 357 -3.79 25.73 17.99
CA THR A 357 -2.81 24.71 18.38
C THR A 357 -2.02 25.18 19.60
N THR A 358 -1.93 24.33 20.61
CA THR A 358 -0.96 24.44 21.70
C THR A 358 0.18 23.49 21.38
N VAL A 359 1.39 24.05 21.29
CA VAL A 359 2.64 23.30 21.05
C VAL A 359 3.41 23.23 22.34
N GLN A 360 3.98 22.07 22.66
CA GLN A 360 4.85 21.85 23.81
C GLN A 360 6.08 21.07 23.37
N HIS A 361 7.27 21.62 23.57
CA HIS A 361 8.55 20.96 23.28
C HIS A 361 9.23 20.56 24.58
N LEU A 362 9.56 19.29 24.72
CA LEU A 362 10.37 18.77 25.83
C LEU A 362 11.86 19.01 25.51
N LEU A 363 12.59 19.62 26.40
CA LEU A 363 14.02 19.94 26.26
C LEU A 363 14.92 18.93 26.99
N PRO A 364 16.24 18.88 26.68
CA PRO A 364 17.17 17.94 27.30
C PRO A 364 17.32 18.12 28.82
N ASP A 365 17.08 19.31 29.36
CA ASP A 365 17.10 19.64 30.78
C ASP A 365 15.80 19.28 31.50
N ASN A 366 14.89 18.56 30.83
CA ASN A 366 13.55 18.20 31.30
C ASN A 366 12.58 19.40 31.48
N THR A 367 12.93 20.59 31.02
CA THR A 367 12.00 21.72 30.93
C THR A 367 11.14 21.64 29.68
N THR A 368 10.09 22.44 29.59
CA THR A 368 9.19 22.51 28.44
C THR A 368 9.03 23.95 27.96
N ILE A 369 9.10 24.13 26.64
CA ILE A 369 8.68 25.37 25.97
C ILE A 369 7.27 25.16 25.45
N ALA A 370 6.34 26.09 25.74
CA ALA A 370 4.97 26.03 25.24
C ALA A 370 4.53 27.36 24.64
N PHE A 371 3.79 27.28 23.54
CA PHE A 371 3.14 28.45 22.91
C PHE A 371 1.81 28.05 22.25
N ASN A 372 0.95 29.06 22.05
CA ASN A 372 -0.34 28.90 21.39
C ASN A 372 -0.33 29.64 20.06
N GLU A 373 -0.98 29.02 19.07
CA GLU A 373 -1.11 29.56 17.72
C GLU A 373 -2.57 29.40 17.26
N ILE A 374 -3.19 30.52 16.82
CA ILE A 374 -4.49 30.51 16.15
C ILE A 374 -4.22 30.75 14.68
N SER A 375 -4.67 29.87 13.84
CA SER A 375 -4.38 29.84 12.42
C SER A 375 -5.66 29.87 11.59
N ASP A 376 -5.70 30.73 10.55
CA ASP A 376 -6.74 30.76 9.53
C ASP A 376 -6.07 30.75 8.15
N GLY A 377 -6.23 29.66 7.42
CA GLY A 377 -5.51 29.41 6.17
C GLY A 377 -6.42 29.10 5.00
N LYS A 378 -5.99 29.58 3.82
CA LYS A 378 -6.61 29.30 2.54
C LYS A 378 -5.57 28.73 1.58
N ARG A 379 -5.92 27.60 0.93
CA ARG A 379 -5.12 26.98 -0.13
C ARG A 379 -5.91 26.95 -1.43
N LYS A 380 -5.27 27.30 -2.52
CA LYS A 380 -5.77 27.09 -3.88
C LYS A 380 -4.80 26.17 -4.61
N GLU A 381 -5.32 25.15 -5.28
CA GLU A 381 -4.55 24.15 -6.00
C GLU A 381 -5.09 23.93 -7.41
N HIS A 382 -4.18 23.76 -8.37
CA HIS A 382 -4.45 23.26 -9.72
C HIS A 382 -3.44 22.15 -10.03
N MET A 383 -3.92 21.06 -10.59
CA MET A 383 -3.09 19.92 -10.99
C MET A 383 -3.51 19.40 -12.35
N VAL A 384 -2.54 19.14 -13.21
CA VAL A 384 -2.68 18.45 -14.50
C VAL A 384 -1.81 17.22 -14.48
N TYR A 385 -2.37 16.09 -14.84
CA TYR A 385 -1.66 14.81 -14.95
C TYR A 385 -1.93 14.19 -16.31
N LEU A 386 -0.86 13.74 -16.98
CA LEU A 386 -0.92 12.99 -18.23
C LEU A 386 -0.02 11.75 -18.11
N ASP A 387 -0.52 10.61 -18.55
CA ASP A 387 0.22 9.34 -18.61
C ASP A 387 -0.11 8.66 -19.92
N PHE A 388 0.91 8.43 -20.73
CA PHE A 388 0.82 7.71 -21.97
C PHE A 388 1.71 6.47 -21.89
N SER A 389 1.17 5.31 -22.24
CA SER A 389 1.94 4.07 -22.24
C SER A 389 1.65 3.18 -23.43
N ILE A 390 2.70 2.56 -23.94
CA ILE A 390 2.68 1.50 -24.94
C ILE A 390 3.25 0.26 -24.29
N GLU A 391 2.55 -0.86 -24.37
CA GLU A 391 3.00 -2.13 -23.83
C GLU A 391 2.78 -3.24 -24.84
N SER A 392 3.83 -4.03 -25.11
CA SER A 392 3.78 -5.24 -25.91
C SER A 392 4.29 -6.41 -25.09
N ASN A 393 3.43 -7.40 -24.78
CA ASN A 393 3.72 -8.49 -23.86
C ASN A 393 3.65 -9.84 -24.56
N LYS A 394 4.74 -10.18 -25.27
CA LYS A 394 4.91 -11.45 -25.98
C LYS A 394 5.76 -12.42 -25.13
N LYS A 395 5.71 -13.72 -25.44
CA LYS A 395 6.44 -14.77 -24.72
C LYS A 395 7.97 -14.58 -24.75
N MET A 396 8.52 -14.11 -25.88
CA MET A 396 9.97 -13.95 -26.07
C MET A 396 10.41 -12.49 -26.10
N ASN A 397 9.49 -11.55 -26.11
CA ASN A 397 9.79 -10.13 -26.18
C ASN A 397 8.75 -9.31 -25.44
N TYR A 398 9.20 -8.50 -24.52
CA TYR A 398 8.39 -7.54 -23.78
C TYR A 398 8.92 -6.14 -24.03
N LEU A 399 8.04 -5.19 -24.25
CA LEU A 399 8.35 -3.78 -24.35
C LEU A 399 7.27 -2.99 -23.64
N LYS A 400 7.66 -2.16 -22.68
CA LYS A 400 6.82 -1.12 -22.10
C LYS A 400 7.54 0.20 -22.19
N GLU A 401 6.88 1.19 -22.75
CA GLU A 401 7.30 2.58 -22.76
C GLU A 401 6.20 3.39 -22.09
N GLN A 402 6.55 4.21 -21.09
CA GLN A 402 5.60 5.01 -20.35
C GLN A 402 6.15 6.40 -20.10
N ILE A 403 5.41 7.41 -20.55
CA ILE A 403 5.73 8.83 -20.37
C ILE A 403 4.69 9.44 -19.46
N ARG A 404 5.15 10.11 -18.42
CA ARG A 404 4.30 10.82 -17.45
C ARG A 404 4.66 12.28 -17.39
N LEU A 405 3.66 13.12 -17.24
CA LEU A 405 3.76 14.52 -16.98
C LEU A 405 2.83 14.91 -15.85
N ASN A 406 3.37 15.62 -14.88
CA ASN A 406 2.60 16.17 -13.77
C ASN A 406 2.96 17.66 -13.62
N TYR A 407 1.95 18.52 -13.61
CA TYR A 407 2.07 19.93 -13.27
C TYR A 407 1.12 20.25 -12.14
N GLN A 408 1.64 20.93 -11.10
CA GLN A 408 0.86 21.34 -9.94
C GLN A 408 1.22 22.75 -9.58
N ARG A 409 0.19 23.54 -9.32
CA ARG A 409 0.34 24.93 -8.84
C ARG A 409 -0.45 25.09 -7.56
N GLU A 410 0.21 25.58 -6.52
CA GLU A 410 -0.40 25.86 -5.23
C GLU A 410 -0.16 27.30 -4.80
N HIS A 411 -1.20 27.91 -4.22
CA HIS A 411 -1.13 29.20 -3.57
C HIS A 411 -1.70 29.08 -2.17
N TYR A 412 -0.96 29.60 -1.21
CA TYR A 412 -1.35 29.64 0.18
C TYR A 412 -1.42 31.08 0.69
N SER A 413 -2.42 31.36 1.50
CA SER A 413 -2.53 32.58 2.29
C SER A 413 -2.96 32.18 3.69
N MET A 414 -2.29 32.70 4.71
CA MET A 414 -2.53 32.27 6.08
C MET A 414 -2.30 33.41 7.07
N ASN A 415 -3.21 33.57 8.00
CA ASN A 415 -3.09 34.45 9.14
C ASN A 415 -2.86 33.62 10.41
N ILE A 416 -1.85 33.97 11.16
CA ILE A 416 -1.50 33.36 12.43
C ILE A 416 -1.54 34.44 13.52
N VAL A 417 -2.14 34.13 14.64
CA VAL A 417 -2.08 34.93 15.85
C VAL A 417 -1.34 34.13 16.92
N ASN A 418 -0.15 34.62 17.27
CA ASN A 418 0.72 34.07 18.30
C ASN A 418 1.44 35.26 18.93
N LYS A 419 1.01 35.83 20.04
CA LYS A 419 1.45 37.10 20.58
C LYS A 419 1.45 38.25 19.55
N GLU A 420 1.88 38.01 18.31
CA GLU A 420 1.91 38.88 17.14
C GLU A 420 0.91 38.41 16.09
N GLN A 421 0.49 39.36 15.22
CA GLN A 421 -0.34 39.04 14.06
C GLN A 421 0.55 38.79 12.83
N ILE A 422 0.62 37.57 12.37
CA ILE A 422 1.51 37.11 11.32
C ILE A 422 0.71 36.75 10.08
N THR A 423 1.04 37.37 8.97
CA THR A 423 0.47 37.02 7.66
C THR A 423 1.54 36.33 6.82
N GLN A 424 1.20 35.18 6.31
CA GLN A 424 2.05 34.40 5.41
C GLN A 424 1.37 34.21 4.06
N ASN A 425 2.13 34.42 2.98
CA ASN A 425 1.73 34.06 1.64
C ASN A 425 2.82 33.21 1.00
N SER A 426 2.40 32.19 0.25
CA SER A 426 3.32 31.29 -0.44
C SER A 426 2.74 30.83 -1.76
N ALA A 427 3.59 30.58 -2.76
CA ALA A 427 3.20 29.89 -3.96
C ALA A 427 4.28 28.88 -4.35
N MET A 428 3.83 27.83 -5.03
CA MET A 428 4.66 26.77 -5.56
C MET A 428 4.15 26.36 -6.93
N ASP A 429 5.06 26.27 -7.89
CA ASP A 429 4.84 25.60 -9.17
C ASP A 429 5.69 24.33 -9.21
N TYR A 430 5.08 23.20 -9.46
CA TYR A 430 5.77 21.93 -9.57
C TYR A 430 5.55 21.32 -10.94
N PHE A 431 6.63 21.11 -11.67
CA PHE A 431 6.64 20.39 -12.93
C PHE A 431 7.48 19.14 -12.80
N ASN A 432 6.94 18.01 -13.22
CA ASN A 432 7.62 16.72 -13.24
C ASN A 432 7.29 15.99 -14.54
N THR A 433 8.33 15.49 -15.21
CA THR A 433 8.17 14.56 -16.32
C THR A 433 9.09 13.36 -16.12
N SER A 434 8.60 12.19 -16.49
CA SER A 434 9.39 10.97 -16.42
C SER A 434 9.07 10.05 -17.58
N ASN A 435 10.10 9.32 -18.01
CA ASN A 435 10.04 8.25 -18.98
C ASN A 435 10.47 6.95 -18.32
N HIS A 436 9.76 5.86 -18.58
CA HIS A 436 10.10 4.53 -18.12
C HIS A 436 10.06 3.54 -19.30
N LEU A 437 11.24 3.12 -19.74
CA LEU A 437 11.43 2.06 -20.71
C LEU A 437 11.76 0.76 -19.99
N HIS A 438 10.97 -0.29 -20.24
CA HIS A 438 11.25 -1.65 -19.81
C HIS A 438 11.21 -2.59 -21.01
N TRP A 439 12.34 -3.12 -21.38
CA TRP A 439 12.50 -4.01 -22.54
C TRP A 439 13.14 -5.33 -22.14
N ILE A 440 12.55 -6.42 -22.61
CA ILE A 440 13.06 -7.77 -22.37
C ILE A 440 13.09 -8.51 -23.70
N LYS A 441 14.22 -9.09 -24.00
CA LYS A 441 14.38 -10.03 -25.11
C LYS A 441 14.87 -11.37 -24.56
N ARG A 442 14.07 -12.42 -24.73
CA ARG A 442 14.39 -13.78 -24.36
C ARG A 442 14.72 -14.56 -25.63
N GLY A 443 15.81 -15.32 -25.63
CA GLY A 443 16.23 -16.19 -26.69
C GLY A 443 16.03 -17.66 -26.33
N ASP A 444 16.68 -18.53 -27.06
CA ASP A 444 16.67 -19.96 -26.84
C ASP A 444 17.32 -20.32 -25.49
N HIS A 445 16.85 -21.39 -24.85
CA HIS A 445 17.32 -21.87 -23.56
C HIS A 445 17.18 -20.81 -22.44
N ASP A 446 16.18 -19.94 -22.58
CA ASP A 446 15.84 -18.91 -21.58
C ASP A 446 16.93 -17.83 -21.36
N LYS A 447 17.98 -17.83 -22.15
CA LYS A 447 18.98 -16.76 -22.16
C LYS A 447 18.38 -15.49 -22.73
N GLY A 448 18.84 -14.36 -22.27
CA GLY A 448 18.32 -13.10 -22.78
C GLY A 448 18.82 -11.89 -22.01
N MET A 449 18.17 -10.78 -22.27
CA MET A 449 18.51 -9.50 -21.66
C MET A 449 17.25 -8.75 -21.29
N GLU A 450 17.29 -8.10 -20.12
CA GLU A 450 16.30 -7.17 -19.62
C GLU A 450 16.95 -5.81 -19.42
N ILE A 451 16.35 -4.77 -19.96
CA ILE A 451 16.74 -3.37 -19.77
C ILE A 451 15.60 -2.63 -19.09
N ASN A 452 15.90 -1.99 -17.99
CA ASN A 452 14.98 -1.10 -17.29
C ASN A 452 15.66 0.26 -17.17
N SER A 453 15.06 1.28 -17.81
CA SER A 453 15.57 2.64 -17.82
C SER A 453 14.50 3.61 -17.36
N LYS A 454 14.82 4.38 -16.32
CA LYS A 454 13.95 5.44 -15.81
C LYS A 454 14.69 6.75 -15.90
N THR A 455 14.14 7.69 -16.64
CA THR A 455 14.69 9.04 -16.76
C THR A 455 13.64 10.05 -16.38
N GLY A 456 14.00 11.04 -15.59
CA GLY A 456 13.04 12.05 -15.15
C GLY A 456 13.69 13.41 -14.90
N PHE A 457 12.84 14.41 -14.98
CA PHE A 457 13.18 15.78 -14.68
C PHE A 457 12.07 16.39 -13.84
N SER A 458 12.42 17.07 -12.75
CA SER A 458 11.48 17.86 -11.95
C SER A 458 12.05 19.22 -11.61
N GLN A 459 11.16 20.20 -11.53
CA GLN A 459 11.46 21.57 -11.14
C GLN A 459 10.40 22.09 -10.19
N LYS A 460 10.82 22.76 -9.12
CA LYS A 460 9.92 23.26 -8.08
C LYS A 460 10.34 24.67 -7.62
N PRO A 461 10.04 25.73 -8.39
CA PRO A 461 10.14 27.11 -7.89
C PRO A 461 9.05 27.36 -6.85
N HIS A 462 9.40 27.99 -5.76
CA HIS A 462 8.49 28.34 -4.68
C HIS A 462 8.99 29.55 -3.87
N TRP A 463 8.09 30.23 -3.20
CA TRP A 463 8.41 31.36 -2.36
C TRP A 463 7.53 31.42 -1.11
N LEU A 464 8.04 32.08 -0.07
CA LEU A 464 7.36 32.36 1.18
C LEU A 464 7.60 33.80 1.57
N GLY A 465 6.54 34.59 1.74
CA GLY A 465 6.56 35.93 2.29
C GLY A 465 5.91 35.94 3.67
N VAL A 466 6.53 36.60 4.63
CA VAL A 466 6.07 36.80 6.00
C VAL A 466 6.18 38.26 6.39
N ASN A 467 5.13 38.81 7.00
CA ASN A 467 5.07 40.22 7.36
C ASN A 467 5.80 40.58 8.67
N ILE A 468 6.63 39.70 9.19
CA ILE A 468 7.39 39.91 10.43
C ILE A 468 8.75 39.21 10.32
N ASP A 469 9.79 39.74 10.96
CA ASP A 469 11.09 39.12 11.12
C ASP A 469 11.31 38.76 12.60
N LEU A 470 11.00 37.51 12.96
CA LEU A 470 11.17 36.99 14.31
C LEU A 470 12.65 36.67 14.66
N PHE A 471 13.57 36.77 13.69
CA PHE A 471 15.00 36.43 13.83
C PHE A 471 15.88 37.69 13.91
N ASN A 472 15.29 38.86 13.93
CA ASN A 472 16.03 40.11 14.06
C ASN A 472 16.39 40.37 15.53
N GLU A 473 17.65 40.14 15.91
CA GLU A 473 18.16 40.40 17.26
C GLU A 473 18.71 41.85 17.38
N ASP A 474 19.01 42.53 16.24
CA ASP A 474 19.57 43.85 16.19
C ASP A 474 18.46 44.91 16.10
N SER A 475 18.35 45.73 17.12
CA SER A 475 17.38 46.84 17.22
C SER A 475 17.64 47.98 16.22
N ILE A 476 18.60 47.89 15.32
CA ILE A 476 19.11 48.97 14.49
C ILE A 476 18.39 49.08 13.16
N SER A 477 17.80 48.03 12.62
CA SER A 477 17.01 48.07 11.38
C SER A 477 15.61 47.49 11.60
N ILE A 478 14.58 48.29 11.41
CA ILE A 478 13.19 47.85 11.51
C ILE A 478 12.87 47.07 10.24
N SER A 479 12.83 45.75 10.36
CA SER A 479 12.43 44.85 9.28
C SER A 479 10.91 44.67 9.29
N LYS A 480 10.21 45.01 8.21
CA LYS A 480 8.76 44.80 8.01
C LYS A 480 8.41 43.35 7.69
N GLY A 481 9.39 42.53 7.39
CA GLY A 481 9.12 41.09 7.08
C GLY A 481 10.26 40.40 6.34
N LEU A 482 10.04 39.17 6.04
CA LEU A 482 10.97 38.26 5.34
C LEU A 482 10.36 37.73 4.05
N TYR A 483 11.19 37.64 3.03
CA TYR A 483 10.84 37.06 1.74
C TYR A 483 11.87 35.99 1.33
N GLN A 484 11.44 34.74 1.25
CA GLN A 484 12.25 33.61 0.82
C GLN A 484 11.82 33.16 -0.58
N HIS A 485 12.72 33.25 -1.55
CA HIS A 485 12.57 32.57 -2.84
C HIS A 485 13.44 31.33 -2.87
N ALA A 486 12.93 30.22 -3.41
CA ALA A 486 13.68 29.00 -3.57
C ALA A 486 13.28 28.26 -4.85
N LYS A 487 14.24 27.58 -5.46
CA LYS A 487 14.05 26.75 -6.64
C LYS A 487 14.90 25.50 -6.53
N THR A 488 14.26 24.36 -6.63
CA THR A 488 14.94 23.06 -6.72
C THR A 488 14.68 22.44 -8.08
N CYS A 489 15.73 21.87 -8.70
CA CYS A 489 15.64 21.09 -9.93
C CYS A 489 16.32 19.75 -9.68
N ASN A 490 15.75 18.70 -10.22
CA ASN A 490 16.30 17.36 -10.19
C ASN A 490 16.22 16.74 -11.58
N PHE A 491 17.32 16.22 -12.06
CA PHE A 491 17.38 15.33 -13.22
C PHE A 491 17.96 14.00 -12.80
N TYR A 492 17.33 12.91 -13.20
CA TYR A 492 17.85 11.59 -12.93
C TYR A 492 17.72 10.65 -14.14
N THR A 493 18.65 9.74 -14.25
CA THR A 493 18.51 8.55 -15.10
C THR A 493 19.04 7.34 -14.36
N GLU A 494 18.22 6.31 -14.24
CA GLU A 494 18.48 5.06 -13.56
C GLU A 494 18.35 3.93 -14.56
N ASN A 495 19.46 3.26 -14.83
CA ASN A 495 19.54 2.25 -15.87
C ASN A 495 20.04 0.94 -15.26
N THR A 496 19.28 -0.11 -15.47
CA THR A 496 19.64 -1.46 -15.05
C THR A 496 19.55 -2.38 -16.25
N MET A 497 20.60 -3.15 -16.48
CA MET A 497 20.61 -4.21 -17.48
C MET A 497 20.88 -5.55 -16.79
N ARG A 498 19.99 -6.51 -16.96
CA ARG A 498 20.07 -7.85 -16.39
C ARG A 498 20.23 -8.88 -17.51
N PHE A 499 21.25 -9.71 -17.38
CA PHE A 499 21.44 -10.87 -18.26
C PHE A 499 20.68 -12.05 -17.66
N LEU A 500 19.67 -12.53 -18.38
CA LEU A 500 18.83 -13.65 -17.95
C LEU A 500 19.64 -14.96 -18.06
N GLN A 501 19.54 -15.79 -17.02
CA GLN A 501 20.19 -17.12 -16.99
C GLN A 501 21.67 -17.12 -17.41
N THR A 502 22.47 -16.29 -16.76
CA THR A 502 23.90 -16.23 -17.04
C THR A 502 24.60 -17.57 -16.72
N LEU A 503 24.19 -18.21 -15.62
CA LEU A 503 24.70 -19.51 -15.19
C LEU A 503 23.62 -20.29 -14.44
N ILE A 504 23.48 -21.58 -14.73
CA ILE A 504 22.57 -22.49 -14.03
C ILE A 504 23.39 -23.67 -13.48
N ILE A 505 23.32 -23.88 -12.18
CA ILE A 505 23.99 -25.02 -11.49
C ILE A 505 22.92 -25.72 -10.65
N GLY A 506 22.34 -26.79 -11.17
CA GLY A 506 21.24 -27.48 -10.50
C GLY A 506 20.06 -26.57 -10.21
N PRO A 507 19.64 -26.39 -8.94
CA PRO A 507 18.53 -25.50 -8.57
C PRO A 507 18.91 -24.02 -8.50
N VAL A 508 20.18 -23.68 -8.72
CA VAL A 508 20.73 -22.31 -8.58
C VAL A 508 20.76 -21.63 -9.94
N GLN A 509 20.12 -20.48 -10.05
CA GLN A 509 20.16 -19.59 -11.21
C GLN A 509 20.90 -18.31 -10.82
N ILE A 510 21.87 -17.93 -11.63
CA ILE A 510 22.67 -16.73 -11.41
C ILE A 510 22.44 -15.77 -12.57
N HIS A 511 22.13 -14.52 -12.27
CA HIS A 511 22.00 -13.43 -13.22
C HIS A 511 23.02 -12.36 -12.92
N LEU A 512 23.68 -11.87 -13.95
CA LEU A 512 24.52 -10.69 -13.87
C LEU A 512 23.67 -9.45 -14.11
N VAL A 513 23.81 -8.45 -13.24
CA VAL A 513 23.09 -7.19 -13.31
C VAL A 513 24.09 -6.06 -13.36
N THR A 514 23.96 -5.16 -14.34
CA THR A 514 24.72 -3.92 -14.40
C THR A 514 23.83 -2.75 -14.08
N ASN A 515 24.35 -1.77 -13.36
CA ASN A 515 23.64 -0.56 -12.96
C ASN A 515 24.45 0.66 -13.37
N MET A 516 23.77 1.67 -13.93
CA MET A 516 24.36 2.97 -14.24
C MET A 516 23.33 4.06 -13.96
N ASN A 517 23.56 4.85 -12.93
CA ASN A 517 22.63 5.87 -12.45
C ASN A 517 23.32 7.23 -12.37
N VAL A 518 22.64 8.25 -12.84
CA VAL A 518 23.08 9.65 -12.72
C VAL A 518 21.96 10.45 -12.10
N HIS A 519 22.29 11.20 -11.04
CA HIS A 519 21.39 12.19 -10.45
C HIS A 519 22.08 13.54 -10.45
N HIS A 520 21.40 14.54 -10.91
CA HIS A 520 21.88 15.93 -10.90
C HIS A 520 20.83 16.81 -10.24
N ASP A 521 21.14 17.29 -9.05
CA ASP A 521 20.31 18.17 -8.25
C ASP A 521 20.87 19.60 -8.29
N ARG A 522 19.98 20.60 -8.38
CA ARG A 522 20.30 22.01 -8.29
C ARG A 522 19.38 22.68 -7.28
N LEU A 523 19.96 23.56 -6.45
CA LEU A 523 19.27 24.32 -5.42
C LEU A 523 19.70 25.78 -5.52
N GLU A 524 18.73 26.66 -5.66
CA GLU A 524 18.88 28.11 -5.60
C GLU A 524 17.95 28.63 -4.51
N SER A 525 18.45 29.46 -3.61
CA SER A 525 17.62 30.13 -2.61
C SER A 525 18.12 31.52 -2.32
N GLN A 526 17.18 32.42 -2.03
CA GLN A 526 17.46 33.84 -1.66
C GLN A 526 16.50 34.21 -0.54
N LEU A 527 17.05 34.58 0.62
CA LEU A 527 16.32 35.14 1.73
C LEU A 527 16.59 36.64 1.80
N SER A 528 15.56 37.46 1.73
CA SER A 528 15.63 38.92 1.75
C SER A 528 14.81 39.48 2.91
N ARG A 529 15.28 40.58 3.49
CA ARG A 529 14.55 41.38 4.46
C ARG A 529 13.85 42.53 3.74
N LEU A 530 12.61 42.80 4.10
CA LEU A 530 11.84 43.94 3.67
C LEU A 530 11.98 45.04 4.73
N LEU A 531 12.62 46.17 4.38
CA LEU A 531 12.83 47.33 5.24
C LEU A 531 11.64 48.30 5.17
N GLU A 532 11.59 49.29 6.08
CA GLU A 532 10.49 50.29 6.16
C GLU A 532 10.26 51.07 4.87
N ASN A 533 11.29 51.29 4.06
CA ASN A 533 11.23 52.00 2.77
C ASN A 533 10.87 51.11 1.59
N ASP A 534 10.30 49.90 1.82
CA ASP A 534 10.03 48.89 0.81
C ASP A 534 11.27 48.41 0.01
N ILE A 535 12.46 48.67 0.54
CA ILE A 535 13.72 48.18 -0.01
C ILE A 535 13.97 46.77 0.49
N THR A 536 14.20 45.87 -0.45
CA THR A 536 14.61 44.50 -0.11
C THR A 536 16.13 44.39 -0.03
N THR A 537 16.65 43.90 1.09
CA THR A 537 18.09 43.60 1.24
C THR A 537 18.31 42.12 1.28
N LEU A 538 19.24 41.60 0.47
CA LEU A 538 19.61 40.19 0.47
C LEU A 538 20.31 39.85 1.79
N PHE A 539 19.77 38.89 2.52
CA PHE A 539 20.28 38.42 3.81
C PHE A 539 21.11 37.13 3.68
N ALA A 540 20.60 36.17 2.90
CA ALA A 540 21.29 34.86 2.69
C ALA A 540 20.95 34.33 1.30
N ALA A 541 21.92 33.66 0.67
CA ALA A 541 21.72 33.01 -0.62
C ALA A 541 22.49 31.68 -0.70
N ASN A 542 21.86 30.69 -1.29
CA ASN A 542 22.48 29.42 -1.66
C ASN A 542 22.33 29.22 -3.17
N ASN A 543 23.38 28.73 -3.78
CA ASN A 543 23.41 28.44 -5.21
C ASN A 543 24.28 27.19 -5.47
N LEU A 544 23.69 26.01 -5.31
CA LEU A 544 24.38 24.75 -5.20
C LEU A 544 23.92 23.76 -6.28
N SER A 545 24.85 22.90 -6.71
CA SER A 545 24.56 21.72 -7.54
C SER A 545 25.27 20.50 -6.99
N MET A 546 24.61 19.35 -7.07
CA MET A 546 25.14 18.07 -6.68
C MET A 546 24.95 17.06 -7.80
N THR A 547 26.04 16.44 -8.24
CA THR A 547 25.98 15.34 -9.20
C THR A 547 26.42 14.03 -8.52
N ARG A 548 25.59 13.02 -8.63
CA ARG A 548 25.87 11.65 -8.17
C ARG A 548 25.89 10.71 -9.36
N PHE A 549 27.00 10.08 -9.58
CA PHE A 549 27.18 9.02 -10.57
C PHE A 549 27.44 7.70 -9.85
N ASN A 550 26.63 6.68 -10.13
CA ASN A 550 26.79 5.34 -9.61
C ASN A 550 26.88 4.38 -10.80
N ALA A 551 27.96 3.60 -10.88
CA ALA A 551 28.08 2.56 -11.90
C ALA A 551 28.72 1.30 -11.29
N GLY A 552 28.25 0.14 -11.71
CA GLY A 552 28.81 -1.11 -11.25
C GLY A 552 28.01 -2.33 -11.65
N MET A 553 28.35 -3.44 -11.03
CA MET A 553 27.76 -4.74 -11.30
C MET A 553 27.21 -5.36 -10.02
N GLY A 554 26.23 -6.21 -10.18
CA GLY A 554 25.66 -7.02 -9.12
C GLY A 554 25.41 -8.44 -9.59
N VAL A 555 25.38 -9.34 -8.65
CA VAL A 555 25.01 -10.72 -8.86
C VAL A 555 23.68 -10.97 -8.20
N GLU A 556 22.73 -11.44 -8.96
CA GLU A 556 21.44 -11.94 -8.49
C GLU A 556 21.48 -13.47 -8.50
N CYS A 557 21.16 -14.07 -7.38
CA CYS A 557 21.16 -15.51 -7.21
C CYS A 557 19.75 -15.96 -6.79
N PHE A 558 19.13 -16.77 -7.60
CA PHE A 558 17.86 -17.38 -7.32
C PHE A 558 18.02 -18.88 -7.13
N VAL A 559 17.59 -19.40 -5.98
CA VAL A 559 17.62 -20.83 -5.67
C VAL A 559 16.21 -21.29 -5.38
N LYS A 560 15.76 -22.30 -6.10
CA LYS A 560 14.47 -22.96 -5.81
C LYS A 560 14.66 -24.45 -5.63
N PHE A 561 14.44 -24.92 -4.43
CA PHE A 561 14.55 -26.33 -4.10
C PHE A 561 13.34 -26.79 -3.29
N ARG A 562 12.45 -27.57 -3.93
CA ARG A 562 11.20 -28.06 -3.33
C ARG A 562 10.35 -26.92 -2.72
N ARG A 563 10.30 -26.86 -1.38
CA ARG A 563 9.51 -25.89 -0.60
C ARG A 563 10.33 -24.64 -0.21
N PHE A 564 11.60 -24.61 -0.55
CA PHE A 564 12.53 -23.56 -0.16
C PHE A 564 12.95 -22.72 -1.36
N SER A 565 12.93 -21.41 -1.22
CA SER A 565 13.50 -20.51 -2.21
C SER A 565 14.34 -19.41 -1.56
N ILE A 566 15.42 -19.04 -2.22
CA ILE A 566 16.27 -17.90 -1.85
C ILE A 566 16.35 -16.98 -3.06
N ASP A 567 16.19 -15.71 -2.80
CA ASP A 567 16.45 -14.61 -3.72
C ASP A 567 17.48 -13.70 -3.06
N ALA A 568 18.66 -13.62 -3.64
CA ALA A 568 19.75 -12.82 -3.12
C ALA A 568 20.31 -11.90 -4.22
N TYR A 569 20.48 -10.64 -3.91
CA TYR A 569 21.08 -9.65 -4.80
C TYR A 569 22.15 -8.88 -4.07
N SER A 570 23.35 -8.79 -4.65
CA SER A 570 24.46 -8.04 -4.10
C SER A 570 25.11 -7.16 -5.16
N PRO A 571 24.76 -5.86 -5.23
CA PRO A 571 25.45 -4.91 -6.10
C PRO A 571 26.75 -4.42 -5.49
N ILE A 572 27.74 -4.17 -6.33
CA ILE A 572 28.98 -3.45 -6.02
C ILE A 572 29.02 -2.26 -6.98
N LEU A 573 28.80 -1.05 -6.43
CA LEU A 573 28.69 0.17 -7.21
C LEU A 573 29.82 1.12 -6.83
N TYR A 574 30.54 1.62 -7.82
CA TYR A 574 31.38 2.79 -7.67
C TYR A 574 30.47 4.02 -7.65
N GLN A 575 30.51 4.81 -6.59
CA GLN A 575 29.81 6.07 -6.45
C GLN A 575 30.79 7.22 -6.49
N HIS A 576 30.55 8.16 -7.39
CA HIS A 576 31.21 9.44 -7.47
C HIS A 576 30.17 10.54 -7.21
N CYS A 577 30.39 11.33 -6.14
CA CYS A 577 29.50 12.40 -5.75
C CYS A 577 30.29 13.71 -5.65
N ILE A 578 29.79 14.76 -6.31
CA ILE A 578 30.40 16.09 -6.30
C ILE A 578 29.34 17.12 -5.90
N LEU A 579 29.66 17.94 -4.91
CA LEU A 579 28.92 19.13 -4.51
C LEU A 579 29.68 20.37 -4.97
N LYS A 580 29.04 21.26 -5.70
CA LYS A 580 29.60 22.50 -6.23
C LYS A 580 28.68 23.69 -5.98
N GLU A 581 29.27 24.87 -5.86
CA GLU A 581 28.57 26.12 -6.14
C GLU A 581 28.36 26.23 -7.66
N ILE A 582 27.28 26.90 -8.08
CA ILE A 582 26.99 27.06 -9.52
C ILE A 582 28.05 27.89 -10.25
N ASN A 583 28.80 28.78 -9.52
CA ASN A 583 29.99 29.46 -10.04
C ASN A 583 31.16 28.53 -10.40
N GLY A 584 31.03 27.24 -10.16
CA GLY A 584 32.04 26.22 -10.48
C GLY A 584 32.95 25.79 -9.33
N LYS A 585 32.93 26.48 -8.18
CA LYS A 585 33.74 26.11 -7.02
C LYS A 585 33.27 24.77 -6.44
N THR A 586 34.20 23.81 -6.35
CA THR A 586 33.93 22.52 -5.72
C THR A 586 34.00 22.65 -4.19
N LEU A 587 32.92 22.27 -3.52
CA LEU A 587 32.80 22.31 -2.06
C LEU A 587 33.18 20.96 -1.44
N SER A 588 32.71 19.86 -2.02
CA SER A 588 33.00 18.51 -1.53
C SER A 588 32.98 17.51 -2.68
N THR A 589 33.86 16.51 -2.60
CA THR A 589 33.89 15.38 -3.53
C THR A 589 34.09 14.09 -2.74
N LYS A 590 33.28 13.06 -3.06
CA LYS A 590 33.37 11.76 -2.44
C LYS A 590 33.38 10.66 -3.49
N ASN A 591 34.41 9.82 -3.41
CA ASN A 591 34.52 8.57 -4.18
C ASN A 591 34.44 7.40 -3.20
N GLN A 592 33.56 6.45 -3.46
CA GLN A 592 33.41 5.30 -2.58
C GLN A 592 32.79 4.11 -3.33
N ILE A 593 33.02 2.93 -2.78
CA ILE A 593 32.32 1.72 -3.20
C ILE A 593 31.14 1.53 -2.28
N VAL A 594 29.95 1.42 -2.87
CA VAL A 594 28.70 1.21 -2.17
C VAL A 594 28.16 -0.18 -2.50
N THR A 595 27.75 -0.90 -1.46
CA THR A 595 27.08 -2.19 -1.62
C THR A 595 25.79 -2.20 -0.78
N SER A 596 24.72 -2.66 -1.39
CA SER A 596 23.39 -2.75 -0.78
C SER A 596 22.85 -4.18 -0.97
N PRO A 597 23.45 -5.18 -0.29
CA PRO A 597 23.01 -6.57 -0.42
C PRO A 597 21.61 -6.74 0.15
N LYS A 598 20.84 -7.57 -0.53
CA LYS A 598 19.50 -7.99 -0.10
C LYS A 598 19.39 -9.50 -0.27
N MET A 599 18.85 -10.19 0.73
CA MET A 599 18.53 -11.60 0.67
C MET A 599 17.13 -11.84 1.24
N THR A 600 16.36 -12.60 0.53
CA THR A 600 15.05 -13.07 0.97
C THR A 600 15.00 -14.59 0.87
N MET A 601 14.78 -15.25 2.00
CA MET A 601 14.54 -16.69 2.09
C MET A 601 13.06 -16.94 2.29
N ARG A 602 12.49 -17.88 1.58
CA ARG A 602 11.09 -18.27 1.72
C ARG A 602 11.00 -19.79 1.87
N TYR A 603 10.23 -20.23 2.85
CA TYR A 603 9.94 -21.63 3.12
C TYR A 603 8.43 -21.85 3.14
N ASN A 604 7.93 -22.61 2.17
CA ASN A 604 6.54 -23.03 2.11
C ASN A 604 6.38 -24.32 2.92
N LEU A 605 5.91 -24.19 4.18
CA LEU A 605 5.64 -25.36 5.04
C LEU A 605 4.62 -26.30 4.36
N ASN A 606 3.58 -25.70 3.77
CA ASN A 606 2.58 -26.36 2.92
C ASN A 606 1.94 -25.29 2.01
N THR A 607 0.82 -25.63 1.34
CA THR A 607 0.07 -24.69 0.46
C THR A 607 -0.52 -23.50 1.21
N ASP A 608 -0.72 -23.63 2.51
CA ASP A 608 -1.43 -22.66 3.36
C ASP A 608 -0.48 -21.82 4.22
N ASN A 609 0.74 -22.28 4.45
CA ASN A 609 1.70 -21.71 5.39
C ASN A 609 3.01 -21.35 4.69
N THR A 610 3.40 -20.07 4.79
CA THR A 610 4.67 -19.57 4.24
C THR A 610 5.42 -18.78 5.31
N LEU A 611 6.68 -19.11 5.52
CA LEU A 611 7.62 -18.35 6.34
C LEU A 611 8.62 -17.64 5.43
N SER A 612 8.90 -16.36 5.68
CA SER A 612 9.87 -15.58 4.92
C SER A 612 10.80 -14.83 5.86
N LEU A 613 12.09 -14.84 5.55
CA LEU A 613 13.11 -14.07 6.21
C LEU A 613 13.79 -13.15 5.18
N SER A 614 13.86 -11.86 5.46
CA SER A 614 14.52 -10.89 4.60
C SER A 614 15.57 -10.12 5.37
N ILE A 615 16.76 -9.97 4.80
CA ILE A 615 17.87 -9.19 5.35
C ILE A 615 18.38 -8.30 4.24
N TRP A 616 18.52 -7.01 4.53
CA TRP A 616 19.08 -6.06 3.55
C TRP A 616 19.82 -4.91 4.20
N ARG A 617 20.79 -4.38 3.47
CA ARG A 617 21.46 -3.13 3.79
C ARG A 617 21.00 -2.05 2.84
N SER A 618 20.73 -0.86 3.37
CA SER A 618 20.50 0.33 2.57
C SER A 618 21.51 1.42 2.95
N THR A 619 22.00 2.12 1.93
CA THR A 619 22.96 3.21 2.05
C THR A 619 22.38 4.44 1.38
N HIS A 620 22.32 5.57 2.10
CA HIS A 620 21.70 6.81 1.64
C HIS A 620 22.70 7.97 1.68
N THR A 621 22.95 8.58 0.53
CA THR A 621 23.69 9.85 0.43
C THR A 621 22.76 11.00 0.84
N PRO A 622 23.24 12.00 1.63
CA PRO A 622 22.42 13.17 1.96
C PRO A 622 21.89 13.86 0.71
N PRO A 623 20.62 14.26 0.67
CA PRO A 623 20.09 15.04 -0.43
C PRO A 623 20.64 16.48 -0.41
N LEU A 624 20.70 17.14 -1.57
CA LEU A 624 21.22 18.50 -1.69
C LEU A 624 20.48 19.49 -0.76
N THR A 625 19.20 19.24 -0.49
CA THR A 625 18.37 20.02 0.46
C THR A 625 18.78 19.93 1.92
N LYS A 626 19.85 19.19 2.25
CA LYS A 626 20.47 19.10 3.58
C LYS A 626 21.96 19.43 3.58
N LEU A 627 22.43 20.12 2.54
CA LEU A 627 23.85 20.42 2.34
C LEU A 627 24.12 21.91 2.13
N TYR A 628 23.14 22.78 2.28
CA TYR A 628 23.32 24.24 2.16
C TYR A 628 23.78 24.84 3.50
N SER A 629 24.55 25.93 3.43
CA SER A 629 25.21 26.54 4.59
C SER A 629 24.69 27.95 4.91
N GLN A 630 23.86 28.55 4.05
CA GLN A 630 23.23 29.83 4.32
C GLN A 630 21.78 29.66 4.72
N ASN A 631 21.27 30.51 5.61
CA ASN A 631 19.93 30.43 6.16
C ASN A 631 18.84 30.33 5.08
N ILE A 632 17.92 29.43 5.27
CA ILE A 632 16.66 29.33 4.53
C ILE A 632 15.50 29.43 5.52
N LEU A 633 14.58 30.35 5.27
CA LEU A 633 13.32 30.43 6.01
C LEU A 633 12.41 29.27 5.56
N THR A 634 12.31 28.24 6.37
CA THR A 634 11.47 27.07 6.07
C THR A 634 10.02 27.26 6.45
N LYS A 635 9.77 27.96 7.54
CA LYS A 635 8.44 28.42 8.02
C LYS A 635 8.59 29.81 8.61
N TYR A 636 7.49 30.47 8.94
CA TYR A 636 7.51 31.82 9.50
C TYR A 636 8.41 31.96 10.74
N ASN A 637 8.54 30.89 11.54
CA ASN A 637 9.31 30.84 12.77
C ASN A 637 10.45 29.82 12.73
N VAL A 638 10.76 29.23 11.56
CA VAL A 638 11.79 28.20 11.42
C VAL A 638 12.80 28.60 10.37
N GLN A 639 14.05 28.82 10.78
CA GLN A 639 15.18 28.91 9.89
C GLN A 639 15.98 27.62 9.89
N THR A 640 16.52 27.28 8.74
CA THR A 640 17.38 26.08 8.59
C THR A 640 18.73 26.50 8.08
N VAL A 641 19.78 26.01 8.73
CA VAL A 641 21.18 26.13 8.31
C VAL A 641 21.91 24.85 8.66
N TYR A 642 22.69 24.31 7.74
CA TYR A 642 23.45 23.09 8.00
C TYR A 642 24.93 23.41 8.12
N THR A 643 25.53 22.96 9.21
CA THR A 643 26.97 23.20 9.49
C THR A 643 27.87 22.28 8.70
N SER A 644 27.36 21.15 8.22
CA SER A 644 28.14 20.16 7.47
C SER A 644 27.67 20.04 6.02
N GLN A 645 28.62 20.17 5.09
CA GLN A 645 28.45 19.90 3.67
C GLN A 645 29.07 18.55 3.26
N ASP A 646 29.30 17.66 4.22
CA ASP A 646 29.93 16.36 3.99
C ASP A 646 28.99 15.36 3.33
N LEU A 647 29.55 14.62 2.39
CA LEU A 647 28.84 13.62 1.60
C LEU A 647 28.92 12.21 2.25
N TYR A 648 28.79 12.12 3.59
CA TYR A 648 28.78 10.83 4.29
C TYR A 648 27.47 10.11 4.09
N ASN A 649 27.56 8.84 3.70
CA ASN A 649 26.39 7.99 3.58
C ASN A 649 25.91 7.55 4.97
N ALA A 650 24.61 7.60 5.17
CA ALA A 650 23.95 6.91 6.26
C ALA A 650 23.73 5.45 5.88
N ASP A 651 24.01 4.54 6.80
CA ASP A 651 23.86 3.09 6.61
C ASP A 651 22.76 2.53 7.52
N SER A 652 22.01 1.60 6.98
CA SER A 652 20.97 0.90 7.74
C SER A 652 20.96 -0.58 7.36
N TRP A 653 20.97 -1.45 8.37
CA TRP A 653 20.73 -2.88 8.24
C TRP A 653 19.35 -3.21 8.76
N GLN A 654 18.61 -3.99 8.00
CA GLN A 654 17.27 -4.39 8.36
C GLN A 654 17.11 -5.90 8.22
N CYS A 655 16.45 -6.49 9.21
CA CYS A 655 16.08 -7.89 9.22
C CYS A 655 14.60 -7.99 9.50
N SER A 656 13.86 -8.75 8.70
CA SER A 656 12.44 -8.99 8.93
C SER A 656 12.06 -10.44 8.71
N CYS A 657 11.22 -10.95 9.57
CA CYS A 657 10.62 -12.29 9.49
C CYS A 657 9.11 -12.12 9.31
N SER A 658 8.50 -12.84 8.38
CA SER A 658 7.06 -12.84 8.19
C SER A 658 6.53 -14.26 8.05
N TYR A 659 5.39 -14.52 8.69
CA TYR A 659 4.63 -15.75 8.60
C TYR A 659 3.25 -15.44 8.02
N ASN A 660 2.90 -16.11 6.92
CA ASN A 660 1.62 -15.97 6.25
C ASN A 660 0.86 -17.29 6.32
N TYR A 661 -0.34 -17.23 6.86
CA TYR A 661 -1.30 -18.34 6.89
C TYR A 661 -2.53 -18.00 6.06
N LYS A 662 -2.95 -18.93 5.21
CA LYS A 662 -4.20 -18.82 4.44
C LYS A 662 -4.94 -20.16 4.49
N ASN A 663 -6.19 -20.12 4.87
CA ASN A 663 -7.08 -21.28 4.75
C ASN A 663 -8.37 -20.83 4.05
N LEU A 664 -8.54 -21.24 2.80
CA LEU A 664 -9.67 -20.82 1.95
C LEU A 664 -10.99 -21.44 2.41
N LEU A 665 -10.97 -22.70 2.87
CA LEU A 665 -12.18 -23.37 3.34
C LEU A 665 -12.75 -22.70 4.58
N SER A 666 -11.88 -22.31 5.50
CA SER A 666 -12.29 -21.58 6.70
C SER A 666 -12.33 -20.06 6.51
N MET A 667 -11.99 -19.54 5.34
CA MET A 667 -11.87 -18.11 5.02
C MET A 667 -11.00 -17.34 6.03
N LEU A 668 -9.93 -17.99 6.56
CA LEU A 668 -9.01 -17.42 7.54
C LEU A 668 -7.69 -17.03 6.88
N PHE A 669 -7.31 -15.77 7.04
CA PHE A 669 -6.05 -15.20 6.58
C PHE A 669 -5.36 -14.54 7.76
N VAL A 670 -4.10 -14.85 8.01
CA VAL A 670 -3.30 -14.28 9.09
C VAL A 670 -1.91 -13.99 8.58
N ASP A 671 -1.44 -12.78 8.80
CA ASP A 671 -0.10 -12.33 8.46
C ASP A 671 0.56 -11.77 9.72
N ILE A 672 1.71 -12.30 10.09
CA ILE A 672 2.53 -11.83 11.20
C ILE A 672 3.88 -11.42 10.65
N SER A 673 4.31 -10.21 10.95
CA SER A 673 5.63 -9.72 10.55
C SER A 673 6.34 -9.08 11.73
N THR A 674 7.59 -9.41 11.91
CA THR A 674 8.47 -8.75 12.89
C THR A 674 9.75 -8.32 12.21
N GLY A 675 10.33 -7.24 12.67
CA GLY A 675 11.57 -6.74 12.09
C GLY A 675 12.38 -5.91 13.07
N TYR A 676 13.67 -5.85 12.78
CA TYR A 676 14.65 -5.07 13.48
C TYR A 676 15.45 -4.23 12.50
N THR A 677 15.66 -2.96 12.85
CA THR A 677 16.46 -2.02 12.06
C THR A 677 17.59 -1.46 12.93
N HIS A 678 18.79 -1.51 12.41
CA HIS A 678 19.99 -0.91 12.94
C HIS A 678 20.42 0.21 12.00
N THR A 679 20.49 1.45 12.50
CA THR A 679 20.77 2.64 11.67
C THR A 679 21.98 3.39 12.21
N LEU A 680 22.92 3.73 11.31
CA LEU A 680 24.03 4.62 11.56
C LEU A 680 23.84 5.89 10.73
N PRO A 681 23.26 6.96 11.31
CA PRO A 681 22.83 8.15 10.55
C PRO A 681 24.00 8.99 10.04
N ARG A 682 25.17 8.97 10.66
CA ARG A 682 26.38 9.78 10.41
C ARG A 682 26.17 11.28 10.61
N ILE A 683 25.06 11.83 10.23
CA ILE A 683 24.66 13.24 10.45
C ILE A 683 23.28 13.24 11.09
N LEU A 684 23.16 13.90 12.22
CA LEU A 684 21.88 14.20 12.86
C LEU A 684 21.44 15.61 12.51
N TYR A 685 20.13 15.75 12.34
CA TYR A 685 19.46 17.03 12.11
C TYR A 685 18.53 17.29 13.29
N GLY A 686 18.54 18.49 13.84
CA GLY A 686 17.78 18.79 15.04
C GLY A 686 17.51 20.26 15.24
N TYR A 687 16.65 20.54 16.20
CA TYR A 687 16.15 21.88 16.49
C TYR A 687 16.80 22.47 17.74
N SER A 688 17.13 23.76 17.64
CA SER A 688 17.42 24.60 18.78
C SER A 688 16.30 25.62 18.90
N TYR A 689 15.59 25.62 20.03
CA TYR A 689 14.43 26.49 20.29
C TYR A 689 14.85 27.73 21.07
N LYS A 690 14.42 28.90 20.62
CA LYS A 690 14.60 30.18 21.32
C LYS A 690 13.23 30.88 21.38
N GLY A 691 12.50 30.70 22.49
CA GLY A 691 11.12 31.19 22.59
C GLY A 691 10.23 30.53 21.54
N ASN A 692 9.72 31.33 20.60
CA ASN A 692 8.85 30.89 19.50
C ASN A 692 9.60 30.58 18.19
N THR A 693 10.89 30.85 18.14
CA THR A 693 11.71 30.59 16.95
C THR A 693 12.45 29.27 17.06
N GLU A 694 12.63 28.61 15.92
CA GLU A 694 13.30 27.33 15.78
C GLU A 694 14.44 27.46 14.76
N ILE A 695 15.61 27.00 15.11
CA ILE A 695 16.76 26.88 14.20
C ILE A 695 17.04 25.42 14.00
N LEU A 696 16.93 24.94 12.77
CA LEU A 696 17.30 23.58 12.40
C LEU A 696 18.75 23.56 11.94
N ASN A 697 19.58 22.80 12.63
CA ASN A 697 21.01 22.61 12.35
C ASN A 697 21.37 21.13 12.18
N SER A 698 22.67 20.83 12.01
CA SER A 698 23.16 19.47 11.83
C SER A 698 24.47 19.24 12.60
N VAL A 699 24.71 18.00 13.03
CA VAL A 699 25.94 17.58 13.71
C VAL A 699 26.37 16.19 13.25
N HIS A 700 27.67 15.93 13.21
CA HIS A 700 28.20 14.59 12.97
C HIS A 700 28.00 13.69 14.20
N THR A 701 27.69 12.42 13.94
CA THR A 701 27.52 11.42 15.00
C THR A 701 28.04 10.05 14.58
N ASN A 702 28.45 9.27 15.57
CA ASN A 702 28.72 7.83 15.46
C ASN A 702 27.71 7.01 16.27
N GLN A 703 26.72 7.65 16.88
CA GLN A 703 25.70 6.96 17.65
C GLN A 703 24.77 6.17 16.73
N ILE A 704 24.25 5.08 17.25
CA ILE A 704 23.50 4.07 16.53
C ILE A 704 22.04 4.13 16.98
N GLY A 705 21.14 4.13 16.02
CA GLY A 705 19.72 3.99 16.25
C GLY A 705 19.25 2.55 16.10
N HIS A 706 18.26 2.15 16.92
CA HIS A 706 17.65 0.83 16.90
C HIS A 706 16.13 0.97 16.84
N SER A 707 15.49 0.17 16.01
CA SER A 707 14.03 0.05 16.06
C SER A 707 13.61 -1.39 15.80
N CYS A 708 12.53 -1.81 16.46
CA CYS A 708 11.87 -3.07 16.19
C CYS A 708 10.37 -2.87 16.04
N PHE A 709 9.75 -3.76 15.27
CA PHE A 709 8.31 -3.75 15.09
C PHE A 709 7.73 -5.17 15.10
N ILE A 710 6.47 -5.25 15.50
CA ILE A 710 5.62 -6.43 15.31
C ILE A 710 4.34 -5.94 14.66
N LEU A 711 3.98 -6.53 13.53
CA LEU A 711 2.73 -6.30 12.80
C LEU A 711 1.95 -7.60 12.77
N LEU A 712 0.69 -7.54 13.15
CA LEU A 712 -0.26 -8.63 13.12
C LEU A 712 -1.45 -8.19 12.29
N GLN A 713 -1.72 -8.87 11.19
CA GLN A 713 -2.90 -8.60 10.37
C GLN A 713 -3.67 -9.89 10.13
N GLY A 714 -4.98 -9.79 10.03
CA GLY A 714 -5.76 -10.94 9.68
C GLY A 714 -7.21 -10.63 9.39
N SER A 715 -7.86 -11.61 8.81
CA SER A 715 -9.30 -11.58 8.60
C SER A 715 -9.91 -12.97 8.58
N LYS A 716 -11.10 -13.08 9.13
CA LYS A 716 -11.91 -14.30 9.16
C LYS A 716 -13.28 -14.00 8.55
N GLY A 717 -13.63 -14.71 7.51
CA GLY A 717 -14.99 -14.76 7.00
C GLY A 717 -15.79 -15.87 7.67
N PHE A 718 -17.06 -15.66 7.88
CA PHE A 718 -17.98 -16.64 8.42
C PHE A 718 -19.19 -16.77 7.49
N ASP A 719 -19.68 -17.99 7.28
CA ASP A 719 -20.95 -18.21 6.57
C ASP A 719 -22.15 -17.73 7.39
N TRP A 720 -22.00 -17.74 8.73
CA TRP A 720 -22.96 -17.16 9.64
C TRP A 720 -23.16 -15.68 9.36
N LYS A 721 -24.37 -15.31 8.98
CA LYS A 721 -24.77 -13.91 8.72
C LYS A 721 -23.87 -13.18 7.72
N ARG A 722 -23.18 -13.90 6.84
CA ARG A 722 -22.22 -13.37 5.86
C ARG A 722 -21.20 -12.43 6.53
N SER A 723 -20.78 -12.78 7.75
CA SER A 723 -19.95 -11.89 8.56
C SER A 723 -18.47 -12.00 8.24
N LYS A 724 -17.74 -10.93 8.53
CA LYS A 724 -16.29 -10.85 8.48
C LYS A 724 -15.79 -10.12 9.71
N ILE A 725 -14.71 -10.62 10.30
CA ILE A 725 -13.87 -9.91 11.27
C ILE A 725 -12.51 -9.69 10.62
N GLY A 726 -12.01 -8.46 10.68
CA GLY A 726 -10.63 -8.11 10.33
C GLY A 726 -9.95 -7.49 11.54
N TRP A 727 -8.67 -7.72 11.69
CA TRP A 727 -7.85 -7.12 12.75
C TRP A 727 -6.49 -6.72 12.22
N GLU A 728 -5.95 -5.64 12.80
CA GLU A 728 -4.59 -5.19 12.56
C GLU A 728 -4.00 -4.72 13.89
N GLY A 729 -2.87 -5.30 14.30
CA GLY A 729 -2.11 -4.91 15.47
C GLY A 729 -0.73 -4.42 15.05
N ARG A 730 -0.26 -3.36 15.69
CA ARG A 730 1.07 -2.80 15.45
C ARG A 730 1.72 -2.44 16.77
N PHE A 731 2.90 -2.97 16.99
CA PHE A 731 3.80 -2.55 18.06
C PHE A 731 5.11 -2.08 17.44
N ILE A 732 5.55 -0.88 17.81
CA ILE A 732 6.83 -0.31 17.35
C ILE A 732 7.57 0.20 18.58
N PHE A 733 8.82 -0.16 18.70
CA PHE A 733 9.76 0.38 19.65
C PHE A 733 10.96 0.95 18.92
N GLY A 734 11.36 2.18 19.27
CA GLY A 734 12.55 2.84 18.71
C GLY A 734 13.39 3.48 19.82
N SER A 735 14.71 3.36 19.70
CA SER A 735 15.68 4.10 20.48
C SER A 735 16.68 4.70 19.49
N ASN A 736 16.61 6.00 19.30
CA ASN A 736 17.37 6.68 18.26
C ASN A 736 18.05 7.93 18.79
N PRO A 737 19.30 8.22 18.39
CA PRO A 737 19.95 9.48 18.69
C PRO A 737 19.24 10.61 17.92
N ILE A 738 19.01 11.72 18.59
CA ILE A 738 18.45 12.96 18.03
C ILE A 738 19.29 14.15 18.45
N LEU A 739 19.32 15.19 17.63
CA LEU A 739 19.93 16.47 17.97
C LEU A 739 18.84 17.39 18.51
N LEU A 740 19.02 17.92 19.74
CA LEU A 740 18.08 18.85 20.36
C LEU A 740 18.87 19.83 21.24
N GLN A 741 18.66 21.16 21.05
CA GLN A 741 19.41 22.23 21.75
C GLN A 741 20.92 22.01 21.62
N ASP A 742 21.39 21.71 20.41
CA ASP A 742 22.79 21.44 20.08
C ASP A 742 23.44 20.25 20.84
N GLN A 743 22.61 19.46 21.53
CA GLN A 743 23.04 18.26 22.24
C GLN A 743 22.55 16.99 21.54
N VAL A 744 23.38 15.97 21.47
CA VAL A 744 22.97 14.64 20.98
C VAL A 744 22.46 13.83 22.15
N ILE A 745 21.18 13.50 22.11
CA ILE A 745 20.47 12.72 23.15
C ILE A 745 19.82 11.49 22.54
N ASP A 746 19.59 10.45 23.34
CA ASP A 746 18.84 9.27 22.93
C ASP A 746 17.34 9.47 23.21
N SER A 747 16.53 9.37 22.17
CA SER A 747 15.07 9.40 22.28
C SER A 747 14.51 7.99 22.17
N GLN A 748 13.59 7.65 23.07
CA GLN A 748 12.84 6.40 23.03
C GLN A 748 11.39 6.65 22.66
N SER A 749 10.84 5.79 21.80
CA SER A 749 9.44 5.82 21.40
C SER A 749 8.83 4.42 21.44
N LYS A 750 7.60 4.34 21.95
CA LYS A 750 6.78 3.13 21.96
C LYS A 750 5.43 3.47 21.36
N ILE A 751 4.99 2.70 20.39
CA ILE A 751 3.68 2.85 19.74
C ILE A 751 2.99 1.50 19.77
N LEU A 752 1.80 1.46 20.32
CA LEU A 752 0.89 0.32 20.27
C LEU A 752 -0.39 0.77 19.58
N ALA A 753 -0.76 0.12 18.49
CA ALA A 753 -2.00 0.39 17.80
C ALA A 753 -2.73 -0.92 17.49
N PHE A 754 -4.05 -0.89 17.57
CA PHE A 754 -4.90 -2.04 17.27
C PHE A 754 -6.18 -1.56 16.58
N ASN A 755 -6.48 -2.16 15.42
CA ASN A 755 -7.69 -1.91 14.64
C ASN A 755 -8.53 -3.18 14.57
N LEU A 756 -9.84 -3.04 14.68
CA LEU A 756 -10.82 -4.11 14.54
C LEU A 756 -11.92 -3.67 13.57
N ASP A 757 -12.11 -4.44 12.51
CA ASP A 757 -13.21 -4.27 11.56
C ASP A 757 -14.18 -5.44 11.68
N PHE A 758 -15.47 -5.17 11.81
CA PHE A 758 -16.51 -6.18 11.83
C PHE A 758 -17.63 -5.78 10.87
N SER A 759 -18.08 -6.74 10.07
CA SER A 759 -19.25 -6.56 9.20
C SER A 759 -20.14 -7.79 9.22
N ALA A 760 -21.45 -7.60 9.32
CA ALA A 760 -22.42 -8.70 9.34
C ALA A 760 -23.77 -8.26 8.75
N VAL A 761 -24.44 -9.16 8.05
CA VAL A 761 -25.85 -9.04 7.67
C VAL A 761 -26.64 -9.86 8.68
N LEU A 762 -27.09 -9.23 9.76
CA LEU A 762 -27.71 -9.89 10.91
C LEU A 762 -29.01 -10.61 10.53
N ASN A 763 -29.79 -9.99 9.63
CA ASN A 763 -30.99 -10.58 9.02
C ASN A 763 -31.32 -9.86 7.71
N SER A 764 -32.48 -10.15 7.11
CA SER A 764 -32.89 -9.57 5.82
C SER A 764 -33.10 -8.05 5.83
N PHE A 765 -33.32 -7.46 7.03
CA PHE A 765 -33.58 -6.04 7.19
C PHE A 765 -32.48 -5.29 7.96
N LEU A 766 -31.50 -5.97 8.58
CA LEU A 766 -30.49 -5.32 9.42
C LEU A 766 -29.08 -5.77 9.06
N ALA A 767 -28.22 -4.81 8.76
CA ALA A 767 -26.78 -5.02 8.62
C ALA A 767 -25.99 -4.09 9.57
N LEU A 768 -24.84 -4.55 10.03
CA LEU A 768 -23.93 -3.82 10.92
C LEU A 768 -22.54 -3.77 10.30
N ASN A 769 -21.95 -2.58 10.27
CA ASN A 769 -20.53 -2.37 10.05
C ASN A 769 -19.93 -1.63 11.24
N TYR A 770 -18.88 -2.16 11.80
CA TYR A 770 -18.16 -1.57 12.93
C TYR A 770 -16.68 -1.51 12.64
N ARG A 771 -16.05 -0.39 13.00
CA ARG A 771 -14.60 -0.21 13.01
C ARG A 771 -14.19 0.41 14.33
N GLY A 772 -13.33 -0.27 15.08
CA GLY A 772 -12.68 0.23 16.28
C GLY A 772 -11.20 0.40 16.05
N ALA A 773 -10.62 1.50 16.55
CA ALA A 773 -9.18 1.73 16.55
C ALA A 773 -8.74 2.18 17.93
N PHE A 774 -7.66 1.61 18.41
CA PHE A 774 -6.95 1.99 19.63
C PHE A 774 -5.53 2.38 19.26
N ALA A 775 -5.02 3.47 19.80
CA ALA A 775 -3.62 3.85 19.69
C ALA A 775 -3.10 4.36 21.03
N ASN A 776 -1.92 3.93 21.39
CA ASN A 776 -1.18 4.40 22.55
C ASN A 776 0.24 4.73 22.12
N SER A 777 0.74 5.90 22.49
CA SER A 777 2.12 6.30 22.20
C SER A 777 2.77 6.99 23.39
N THR A 778 4.02 6.58 23.65
CA THR A 778 4.91 7.22 24.62
C THR A 778 6.20 7.60 23.91
N VAL A 779 6.67 8.82 24.15
CA VAL A 779 7.94 9.32 23.61
C VAL A 779 8.64 10.05 24.74
N GLY A 780 9.95 9.87 24.81
CA GLY A 780 10.74 10.56 25.84
C GLY A 780 12.24 10.49 25.60
N ILE A 781 12.96 11.08 26.51
CA ILE A 781 14.43 11.03 26.55
C ILE A 781 14.79 9.75 27.33
N LYS A 782 15.74 8.98 26.80
CA LYS A 782 16.23 7.79 27.49
C LYS A 782 16.83 8.20 28.83
N ASP A 783 16.40 7.50 29.90
CA ASP A 783 16.80 7.78 31.28
C ASP A 783 16.43 9.21 31.77
N GLY A 784 15.50 9.89 31.07
CA GLY A 784 15.00 11.23 31.37
C GLY A 784 13.47 11.32 31.39
N SER A 785 12.94 12.54 31.19
CA SER A 785 11.50 12.80 31.16
C SER A 785 10.85 12.29 29.89
N ASN A 786 9.59 11.90 30.03
CA ASN A 786 8.71 11.56 28.93
C ASN A 786 7.70 12.68 28.63
N ILE A 787 7.34 12.82 27.35
CA ILE A 787 6.11 13.54 27.02
C ILE A 787 4.94 12.77 27.62
N PRO A 788 3.92 13.45 28.18
CA PRO A 788 2.77 12.74 28.72
C PRO A 788 2.14 11.80 27.69
N GLU A 789 1.88 10.58 28.12
CA GLU A 789 1.34 9.50 27.30
C GLU A 789 0.06 9.89 26.54
N LEU A 790 -0.01 9.50 25.28
CA LEU A 790 -1.18 9.75 24.42
C LEU A 790 -1.93 8.44 24.18
N THR A 791 -3.17 8.37 24.65
CA THR A 791 -4.09 7.26 24.43
C THR A 791 -5.32 7.74 23.68
N GLN A 792 -5.63 7.06 22.58
CA GLN A 792 -6.74 7.40 21.69
C GLN A 792 -7.60 6.16 21.40
N PHE A 793 -8.91 6.36 21.37
CA PHE A 793 -9.88 5.38 20.88
C PHE A 793 -10.77 6.03 19.82
N THR A 794 -10.97 5.32 18.73
CA THR A 794 -11.91 5.69 17.68
C THR A 794 -12.88 4.54 17.46
N ASN A 795 -14.17 4.82 17.51
CA ASN A 795 -15.22 3.86 17.23
C ASN A 795 -16.14 4.43 16.15
N LYS A 796 -16.36 3.66 15.09
CA LYS A 796 -17.31 3.98 14.02
C LYS A 796 -18.24 2.80 13.83
N ALA A 797 -19.53 3.02 14.06
CA ALA A 797 -20.55 2.02 13.81
C ALA A 797 -21.56 2.55 12.78
N THR A 798 -21.99 1.69 11.87
CA THR A 798 -23.06 2.00 10.93
C THR A 798 -24.06 0.85 10.93
N LEU A 799 -25.31 1.17 11.30
CA LEU A 799 -26.45 0.28 11.22
C LEU A 799 -27.24 0.61 9.97
N THR A 800 -27.54 -0.39 9.19
CA THR A 800 -28.37 -0.28 8.00
C THR A 800 -29.66 -1.06 8.19
N PHE A 801 -30.78 -0.38 8.10
CA PHE A 801 -32.12 -0.98 8.13
C PHE A 801 -32.70 -0.95 6.71
N SER A 802 -32.98 -2.12 6.15
CA SER A 802 -33.60 -2.27 4.83
C SER A 802 -35.10 -2.59 4.99
N LEU A 803 -35.96 -1.62 4.69
CA LEU A 803 -37.39 -1.76 4.81
C LEU A 803 -38.03 -2.35 3.53
N PRO A 804 -39.21 -3.01 3.60
CA PRO A 804 -39.85 -3.67 2.46
C PRO A 804 -40.23 -2.72 1.31
N ILE A 805 -40.44 -1.44 1.59
CA ILE A 805 -40.89 -0.40 0.65
C ILE A 805 -39.74 0.23 -0.16
N HIS A 806 -38.65 -0.48 -0.40
CA HIS A 806 -37.43 0.00 -1.10
C HIS A 806 -36.74 1.18 -0.40
N ILE A 807 -36.97 1.35 0.89
CA ILE A 807 -36.29 2.34 1.73
C ILE A 807 -35.21 1.65 2.55
N ASP A 808 -34.01 2.21 2.52
CA ASP A 808 -32.92 1.84 3.42
C ASP A 808 -32.61 3.05 4.34
N LEU A 809 -32.42 2.78 5.63
CA LEU A 809 -32.04 3.77 6.63
C LEU A 809 -30.65 3.41 7.16
N ASN A 810 -29.69 4.30 6.98
CA ASN A 810 -28.37 4.19 7.57
C ASN A 810 -28.27 5.11 8.78
N PHE A 811 -27.90 4.55 9.93
CA PHE A 811 -27.57 5.30 11.14
C PHE A 811 -26.08 5.09 11.44
N GLY A 812 -25.29 6.16 11.37
CA GLY A 812 -23.86 6.20 11.67
C GLY A 812 -23.59 6.87 12.99
N ILE A 813 -22.73 6.28 13.81
CA ILE A 813 -22.16 6.90 15.00
C ILE A 813 -20.65 6.85 14.93
N TYR A 814 -20.02 7.97 15.24
CA TYR A 814 -18.59 8.13 15.36
C TYR A 814 -18.26 8.64 16.74
N GLN A 815 -17.39 7.94 17.46
CA GLN A 815 -16.87 8.34 18.76
C GLN A 815 -15.35 8.42 18.67
N TYR A 816 -14.79 9.48 19.24
CA TYR A 816 -13.35 9.65 19.44
C TYR A 816 -13.08 10.03 20.89
N TYR A 817 -12.13 9.33 21.50
CA TYR A 817 -11.61 9.60 22.83
C TYR A 817 -10.13 9.94 22.75
N ASN A 818 -9.70 10.93 23.53
CA ASN A 818 -8.31 11.32 23.67
C ASN A 818 -8.04 11.74 25.13
N ASN A 819 -7.10 11.08 25.78
CA ASN A 819 -6.78 11.34 27.21
C ASN A 819 -6.13 12.70 27.47
N ARG A 820 -5.52 13.31 26.41
CA ARG A 820 -4.85 14.63 26.52
C ARG A 820 -5.80 15.81 26.43
N ASN A 821 -7.03 15.59 26.02
CA ASN A 821 -8.03 16.63 25.94
C ASN A 821 -8.50 17.01 27.36
N THR A 822 -8.33 18.25 27.73
CA THR A 822 -8.62 18.74 29.09
C THR A 822 -10.10 19.03 29.34
N ILE A 823 -10.83 19.53 28.33
CA ILE A 823 -12.21 19.98 28.42
C ILE A 823 -13.21 18.89 27.99
N ASN A 824 -13.00 18.31 26.78
CA ASN A 824 -13.85 17.26 26.25
C ASN A 824 -12.98 16.07 25.76
N LYS A 825 -12.83 15.04 26.62
CA LYS A 825 -12.10 13.82 26.26
C LYS A 825 -12.82 12.99 25.22
N ASN A 826 -14.14 13.12 25.08
CA ASN A 826 -14.98 12.40 24.14
C ASN A 826 -15.59 13.35 23.11
N TYR A 827 -15.49 12.98 21.85
CA TYR A 827 -16.21 13.59 20.75
C TYR A 827 -17.16 12.54 20.18
N ILE A 828 -18.44 12.87 20.01
CA ILE A 828 -19.45 11.99 19.42
C ILE A 828 -20.13 12.75 18.29
N SER A 829 -20.36 12.08 17.16
CA SER A 829 -21.06 12.64 16.02
C SER A 829 -21.93 11.57 15.39
N GLU A 830 -23.18 11.88 15.14
CA GLU A 830 -24.17 11.00 14.54
C GLU A 830 -24.56 11.49 13.16
N ASP A 831 -24.75 10.52 12.24
CA ASP A 831 -25.17 10.78 10.87
C ASP A 831 -26.36 9.88 10.53
N ILE A 832 -27.33 10.38 9.79
CA ILE A 832 -28.48 9.60 9.30
C ILE A 832 -28.58 9.79 7.79
N GLU A 833 -28.79 8.70 7.07
CA GLU A 833 -29.08 8.71 5.65
C GLU A 833 -30.33 7.86 5.38
N VAL A 834 -31.31 8.45 4.73
CA VAL A 834 -32.51 7.78 4.21
C VAL A 834 -32.37 7.61 2.70
N ILE A 835 -32.50 6.40 2.21
CA ILE A 835 -32.29 6.03 0.81
C ILE A 835 -33.59 5.44 0.27
N TYR A 836 -34.06 5.94 -0.87
CA TYR A 836 -35.18 5.38 -1.62
C TYR A 836 -34.69 4.92 -3.00
N ASN A 837 -34.82 3.62 -3.28
CA ASN A 837 -34.41 3.00 -4.53
C ASN A 837 -35.62 2.80 -5.45
N CYS A 838 -35.68 3.52 -6.60
CA CYS A 838 -36.72 3.41 -7.61
C CYS A 838 -36.09 3.04 -8.94
N LYS A 839 -36.19 1.76 -9.36
CA LYS A 839 -35.69 1.24 -10.65
C LYS A 839 -34.29 1.78 -11.03
N ARG A 840 -34.24 2.84 -11.86
CA ARG A 840 -32.99 3.47 -12.35
C ARG A 840 -32.54 4.69 -11.55
N ILE A 841 -33.35 5.13 -10.58
CA ILE A 841 -33.14 6.34 -9.80
C ILE A 841 -32.98 5.95 -8.32
N ARG A 842 -31.99 6.55 -7.66
CA ARG A 842 -31.82 6.44 -6.21
C ARG A 842 -31.84 7.84 -5.62
N PHE A 843 -32.72 8.06 -4.67
CA PHE A 843 -32.78 9.27 -3.87
C PHE A 843 -32.14 9.00 -2.51
N SER A 844 -31.34 9.93 -2.00
CA SER A 844 -30.81 9.87 -0.64
C SER A 844 -30.96 11.23 0.04
N LEU A 845 -31.43 11.24 1.27
CA LEU A 845 -31.41 12.39 2.16
C LEU A 845 -30.40 12.10 3.26
N VAL A 846 -29.32 12.87 3.33
CA VAL A 846 -28.21 12.69 4.26
C VAL A 846 -28.21 13.86 5.25
N CYS A 847 -28.33 13.55 6.53
CA CYS A 847 -28.13 14.49 7.63
C CYS A 847 -26.86 14.10 8.39
N THR A 848 -25.88 15.00 8.43
CA THR A 848 -24.60 14.73 9.11
C THR A 848 -24.46 15.63 10.33
N ASN A 849 -23.70 15.11 11.31
CA ASN A 849 -23.38 15.82 12.56
C ASN A 849 -24.65 16.33 13.30
N LEU A 850 -25.56 15.40 13.66
CA LEU A 850 -26.83 15.73 14.32
C LEU A 850 -26.63 16.46 15.63
N SER A 851 -25.56 16.16 16.38
CA SER A 851 -25.16 16.87 17.60
C SER A 851 -24.76 18.31 17.35
N ASN A 852 -24.53 18.74 16.10
CA ASN A 852 -24.11 20.07 15.70
C ASN A 852 -22.79 20.53 16.34
N ASN A 853 -21.85 19.63 16.54
CA ASN A 853 -20.51 19.98 17.00
C ASN A 853 -19.79 20.83 15.96
N GLN A 854 -19.19 21.94 16.38
CA GLN A 854 -18.50 22.88 15.47
C GLN A 854 -16.98 22.88 15.67
N THR A 855 -16.50 22.14 16.66
CA THR A 855 -15.08 22.00 16.97
C THR A 855 -14.72 20.56 17.24
N TYR A 856 -13.49 20.20 16.89
CA TYR A 856 -12.88 18.91 17.13
C TYR A 856 -11.49 19.09 17.71
N LEU A 857 -11.18 18.41 18.80
CA LEU A 857 -9.90 18.51 19.49
C LEU A 857 -9.09 17.22 19.24
N ASN A 858 -7.90 17.35 18.71
CA ASN A 858 -6.95 16.26 18.46
C ASN A 858 -5.62 16.52 19.14
N SER A 859 -4.93 15.45 19.55
CA SER A 859 -3.57 15.54 20.09
C SER A 859 -2.67 14.59 19.32
N THR A 860 -1.45 15.04 19.02
CA THR A 860 -0.44 14.24 18.31
C THR A 860 0.93 14.47 18.93
N HIS A 861 1.82 13.46 18.81
CA HIS A 861 3.23 13.56 19.16
C HIS A 861 4.08 13.51 17.90
N SER A 862 5.13 14.35 17.85
CA SER A 862 6.12 14.33 16.79
C SER A 862 7.50 14.56 17.41
N GLY A 863 8.35 13.54 17.45
CA GLY A 863 9.59 13.57 18.22
C GLY A 863 9.28 13.89 19.70
N LEU A 864 10.05 14.78 20.31
CA LEU A 864 9.85 15.28 21.68
C LEU A 864 8.86 16.46 21.76
N SER A 865 7.96 16.58 20.81
CA SER A 865 6.96 17.64 20.77
C SER A 865 5.53 17.08 20.86
N SER A 866 4.67 17.74 21.63
CA SER A 866 3.25 17.45 21.77
C SER A 866 2.44 18.60 21.18
N TYR A 867 1.45 18.27 20.36
CA TYR A 867 0.54 19.22 19.70
C TYR A 867 -0.88 18.90 20.13
N ILE A 868 -1.57 19.88 20.70
CA ILE A 868 -3.00 19.80 21.02
C ILE A 868 -3.69 20.82 20.11
N THR A 869 -4.46 20.33 19.14
CA THR A 869 -5.05 21.19 18.09
C THR A 869 -6.57 21.09 18.12
N GLN A 870 -7.23 22.24 18.27
CA GLN A 870 -8.66 22.40 18.09
C GLN A 870 -8.94 22.88 16.65
N TYR A 871 -9.76 22.14 15.94
CA TYR A 871 -10.16 22.44 14.55
C TYR A 871 -11.59 22.95 14.51
N GLY A 872 -11.87 23.91 13.65
CA GLY A 872 -13.21 24.20 13.20
C GLY A 872 -13.73 23.09 12.29
N ILE A 873 -14.89 22.55 12.59
CA ILE A 873 -15.51 21.50 11.78
C ILE A 873 -16.90 21.93 11.30
N ARG A 874 -17.38 21.23 10.26
CA ARG A 874 -18.71 21.46 9.66
C ARG A 874 -19.80 21.13 10.66
N GLY A 875 -20.72 22.06 10.88
CA GLY A 875 -21.89 21.87 11.75
C GLY A 875 -22.91 20.90 11.12
N ARG A 876 -24.10 20.86 11.69
CA ARG A 876 -25.21 20.05 11.15
C ARG A 876 -25.50 20.45 9.71
N SER A 877 -25.52 19.46 8.80
CA SER A 877 -25.83 19.69 7.41
C SER A 877 -26.84 18.68 6.86
N VAL A 878 -27.61 19.13 5.89
CA VAL A 878 -28.57 18.31 5.17
C VAL A 878 -28.24 18.35 3.68
N LEU A 879 -28.14 17.17 3.05
CA LEU A 879 -27.84 17.02 1.64
C LEU A 879 -28.82 16.04 0.99
N MET A 880 -29.52 16.48 -0.04
CA MET A 880 -30.32 15.62 -0.90
C MET A 880 -29.49 15.19 -2.10
N LYS A 881 -29.44 13.89 -2.39
CA LYS A 881 -28.68 13.30 -3.52
C LYS A 881 -29.65 12.56 -4.43
N MET A 882 -29.47 12.69 -5.72
CA MET A 882 -30.20 11.98 -6.74
C MET A 882 -29.21 11.35 -7.72
N ARG A 883 -29.20 10.02 -7.78
CA ARG A 883 -28.35 9.23 -8.68
C ARG A 883 -29.22 8.52 -9.71
N PHE A 884 -28.88 8.69 -10.98
CA PHE A 884 -29.56 8.01 -12.08
C PHE A 884 -28.58 7.29 -12.99
N LYS A 885 -29.01 6.12 -13.46
CA LYS A 885 -28.41 5.43 -14.59
C LYS A 885 -29.16 5.88 -15.85
N ILE A 886 -28.45 6.60 -16.73
CA ILE A 886 -29.04 7.17 -17.94
C ILE A 886 -29.11 6.11 -19.04
N LEU A 887 -28.15 5.23 -19.12
CA LEU A 887 -28.00 4.12 -20.06
C LEU A 887 -27.55 2.86 -19.33
#